data_209cec86ec6d9e9c018b6240bdd15883
#
_entry.id   209cec86ec6d9e9c018b6240bdd15883
#
_cell.length_a   1.000
_cell.length_b   1.000
_cell.length_c   1.000
_cell.angle_alpha   90.00
_cell.angle_beta   90.00
_cell.angle_gamma   90.00
#
_symmetry.space_group_name_H-M   'P 1'
#
loop_
_entity.id
_entity.type
_entity.pdbx_description
1 polymer ?
#
loop_
_entity_poly.entity_id
_entity_poly.type
_entity_poly.pdbx_seq_one_letter_code
_entity_poly.pdbx_strand_id
1 'polypeptide(L)'
;MKFKTPFHICNGRLLDCDYNDFEIHPRRFRLTDDRKAATKFLDDASRDGCNLVHVEFTESLLTMPNGALKDGPALELLDDFMEECRQRNLYLVFTPVTERIRIPDGRSEHAIRDDEPIFAERYFDALFRHPNHRSGKLFFEYENIAGIEFILALETFTAKRLFAYIHHLGCFVQHFFMDQILELCFLDRGPVPDELKGTIAGFTQIQYADWFPNPEQIRIPAKLDGIPPAAFKVFVKSSASPSYLPCPAAAAASKSLGNSDPRANGGAEGFVTLESDEAMDFQVDFPCEVRQARFRPSLREAVSVEAIGKSVCFTLPHSRYGVLEVNYGVGELPHFTVYVMLDPIISAPAEALWLEPGRHDSVDYTSVKTLAFKSGVHYLPDDRLRPCSDHDIYLAPGAVLKCGLTCENGENIRIYGSGIFDGTLVRRMPGENWKGRADDAFIHFFEGQNIVWDGPMVFNSPFWNVVPEGTHDMTIRHHKAITWAVNSDGIQPRSCVNLLVEDSFFKCSDDSIAIKTRRASGMHSHHIIIRNIVTWNDAGSSLEIGHTSQADLLEDVVFENVEIIRTPSGICHIYLIDHSEVRNVLYKDIYVEGNIFGTPEVSFTISQNFYSTDDTRARIRHIQLKNIHVEDSFHGAALCGFDAEHRIEDVSIDGIYVHKGRTIEKFTGNIQYHVLKFADAIKI
;
A
#
# COMPACT_ATOMS: atom_id res chain seq x y z
N MET A 1 28.01 -10.33 -18.17
CA MET A 1 27.16 -11.04 -17.21
C MET A 1 25.91 -10.17 -17.03
N LYS A 2 24.73 -10.74 -16.94
CA LYS A 2 23.51 -9.95 -16.70
C LYS A 2 23.39 -9.73 -15.18
N PHE A 3 23.14 -8.51 -14.74
CA PHE A 3 22.88 -8.24 -13.33
C PHE A 3 21.61 -8.99 -12.89
N LYS A 4 21.61 -9.42 -11.65
CA LYS A 4 20.56 -10.26 -11.05
C LYS A 4 19.80 -9.50 -9.97
N THR A 5 19.42 -8.27 -10.29
CA THR A 5 18.48 -7.47 -9.48
C THR A 5 17.04 -7.67 -9.98
N PRO A 6 16.01 -7.50 -9.15
CA PRO A 6 16.09 -7.15 -7.73
C PRO A 6 16.61 -8.28 -6.84
N PHE A 7 17.13 -7.91 -5.67
CA PHE A 7 17.49 -8.88 -4.64
C PHE A 7 16.33 -9.09 -3.67
N HIS A 8 16.28 -10.30 -3.12
CA HIS A 8 15.29 -10.66 -2.12
C HIS A 8 15.98 -11.10 -0.83
N ILE A 9 15.47 -10.69 0.32
CA ILE A 9 15.94 -11.18 1.60
C ILE A 9 14.94 -12.19 2.14
N CYS A 10 15.39 -13.43 2.34
CA CYS A 10 14.56 -14.51 2.84
C CYS A 10 15.31 -15.28 3.92
N ASN A 11 14.75 -15.32 5.14
CA ASN A 11 15.32 -16.02 6.28
C ASN A 11 16.78 -15.59 6.63
N GLY A 12 17.06 -14.31 6.52
CA GLY A 12 18.41 -13.77 6.75
C GLY A 12 19.41 -14.09 5.64
N ARG A 13 18.96 -14.66 4.51
CA ARG A 13 19.78 -14.94 3.32
C ARG A 13 19.41 -13.95 2.23
N LEU A 14 20.40 -13.43 1.55
CA LEU A 14 20.21 -12.64 0.35
C LEU A 14 20.07 -13.58 -0.86
N LEU A 15 19.03 -13.38 -1.64
CA LEU A 15 18.76 -14.13 -2.84
C LEU A 15 18.79 -13.19 -4.05
N ASP A 16 19.21 -13.71 -5.21
CA ASP A 16 19.13 -13.00 -6.49
C ASP A 16 17.69 -13.02 -7.06
N CYS A 17 17.48 -12.36 -8.20
CA CYS A 17 16.17 -12.33 -8.86
C CYS A 17 15.63 -13.70 -9.31
N ASP A 18 16.47 -14.72 -9.32
CA ASP A 18 16.12 -16.10 -9.61
C ASP A 18 15.93 -16.93 -8.32
N TYR A 19 15.96 -16.28 -7.16
CA TYR A 19 15.85 -16.88 -5.81
C TYR A 19 16.98 -17.84 -5.45
N ASN A 20 18.17 -17.71 -6.06
CA ASN A 20 19.36 -18.41 -5.63
C ASN A 20 20.10 -17.61 -4.56
N ASP A 21 20.85 -18.30 -3.69
CA ASP A 21 21.72 -17.66 -2.72
C ASP A 21 22.71 -16.71 -3.41
N PHE A 22 22.79 -15.49 -2.89
CA PHE A 22 23.73 -14.49 -3.35
C PHE A 22 24.67 -14.09 -2.21
N GLU A 23 25.93 -14.41 -2.36
CA GLU A 23 26.96 -14.03 -1.39
C GLU A 23 27.48 -12.64 -1.68
N ILE A 24 27.46 -11.77 -0.66
CA ILE A 24 27.93 -10.39 -0.77
C ILE A 24 29.37 -10.29 -0.30
N HIS A 25 30.23 -9.69 -1.14
CA HIS A 25 31.56 -9.25 -0.79
C HIS A 25 31.64 -7.72 -0.90
N PRO A 26 31.19 -6.98 0.14
CA PRO A 26 30.98 -5.54 0.06
C PRO A 26 32.28 -4.75 0.30
N ARG A 27 32.35 -3.56 -0.30
CA ARG A 27 33.30 -2.50 0.03
C ARG A 27 32.62 -1.16 0.09
N ARG A 28 33.19 -0.21 0.84
CA ARG A 28 32.69 1.16 0.95
C ARG A 28 33.63 2.13 0.27
N PHE A 29 33.05 3.03 -0.53
CA PHE A 29 33.74 4.15 -1.17
C PHE A 29 33.08 5.46 -0.77
N ARG A 30 33.86 6.38 -0.20
CA ARG A 30 33.39 7.73 0.06
C ARG A 30 33.64 8.60 -1.15
N LEU A 31 32.54 9.08 -1.75
CA LEU A 31 32.59 9.97 -2.90
C LEU A 31 33.19 11.31 -2.52
N THR A 32 34.13 11.77 -3.34
CA THR A 32 34.74 13.10 -3.28
C THR A 32 34.76 13.64 -4.71
N ASP A 33 35.63 14.57 -5.01
CA ASP A 33 35.95 15.03 -6.37
C ASP A 33 37.25 14.43 -6.94
N ASP A 34 37.86 13.48 -6.20
CA ASP A 34 39.11 12.81 -6.61
C ASP A 34 38.86 11.58 -7.52
N ARG A 35 38.89 11.82 -8.81
CA ARG A 35 38.75 10.78 -9.85
C ARG A 35 39.80 9.69 -9.79
N LYS A 36 41.03 10.01 -9.37
CA LYS A 36 42.12 9.01 -9.27
C LYS A 36 41.87 8.07 -8.10
N ALA A 37 41.40 8.57 -7.00
CA ALA A 37 41.03 7.75 -5.84
C ALA A 37 39.88 6.80 -6.20
N ALA A 38 38.87 7.26 -6.94
CA ALA A 38 37.74 6.46 -7.40
C ALA A 38 38.20 5.31 -8.32
N THR A 39 38.99 5.61 -9.33
CA THR A 39 39.53 4.59 -10.27
C THR A 39 40.36 3.55 -9.53
N LYS A 40 41.26 3.99 -8.66
CA LYS A 40 42.10 3.07 -7.87
C LYS A 40 41.23 2.16 -6.98
N PHE A 41 40.22 2.71 -6.34
CA PHE A 41 39.32 1.94 -5.49
C PHE A 41 38.62 0.83 -6.29
N LEU A 42 38.08 1.16 -7.48
CA LEU A 42 37.39 0.19 -8.34
C LEU A 42 38.33 -0.92 -8.85
N ASP A 43 39.57 -0.59 -9.17
CA ASP A 43 40.58 -1.57 -9.59
C ASP A 43 40.93 -2.51 -8.45
N ASP A 44 41.11 -1.97 -7.23
CA ASP A 44 41.36 -2.75 -6.03
C ASP A 44 40.17 -3.63 -5.66
N ALA A 45 38.94 -3.09 -5.72
CA ALA A 45 37.70 -3.83 -5.43
C ALA A 45 37.49 -5.01 -6.39
N SER A 46 37.72 -4.79 -7.70
CA SER A 46 37.60 -5.84 -8.70
C SER A 46 38.67 -6.94 -8.50
N ARG A 47 39.89 -6.57 -8.12
CA ARG A 47 41.00 -7.52 -7.88
C ARG A 47 40.72 -8.40 -6.66
N ASP A 48 40.11 -7.85 -5.64
CA ASP A 48 39.87 -8.52 -4.35
C ASP A 48 38.55 -9.30 -4.33
N GLY A 49 37.89 -9.47 -5.49
CA GLY A 49 36.64 -10.22 -5.60
C GLY A 49 35.41 -9.55 -5.01
N CYS A 50 35.44 -8.23 -4.82
CA CYS A 50 34.29 -7.46 -4.44
C CYS A 50 33.20 -7.56 -5.53
N ASN A 51 31.95 -7.68 -5.11
CA ASN A 51 30.80 -7.71 -6.00
C ASN A 51 29.76 -6.63 -5.69
N LEU A 52 29.89 -5.93 -4.54
CA LEU A 52 28.98 -4.88 -4.11
C LEU A 52 29.75 -3.70 -3.52
N VAL A 53 29.43 -2.48 -3.96
CA VAL A 53 30.04 -1.24 -3.48
C VAL A 53 28.99 -0.34 -2.84
N HIS A 54 29.20 0.03 -1.58
CA HIS A 54 28.48 1.13 -0.94
C HIS A 54 29.14 2.44 -1.33
N VAL A 55 28.40 3.33 -1.98
CA VAL A 55 28.86 4.67 -2.36
C VAL A 55 28.34 5.67 -1.36
N GLU A 56 29.22 6.10 -0.46
CA GLU A 56 28.91 7.10 0.55
C GLU A 56 29.11 8.53 0.01
N PHE A 57 28.14 9.38 0.17
CA PHE A 57 28.25 10.80 -0.21
C PHE A 57 27.42 11.67 0.74
N THR A 58 27.90 12.89 0.98
CA THR A 58 27.16 13.88 1.77
C THR A 58 26.19 14.64 0.88
N GLU A 59 25.02 14.98 1.39
CA GLU A 59 24.04 15.77 0.65
C GLU A 59 24.64 17.08 0.13
N SER A 60 25.42 17.78 0.96
CA SER A 60 26.06 19.05 0.60
C SER A 60 27.06 18.92 -0.54
N LEU A 61 27.58 17.73 -0.82
CA LEU A 61 28.48 17.47 -1.95
C LEU A 61 27.74 17.55 -3.30
N LEU A 62 26.50 17.04 -3.34
CA LEU A 62 25.74 16.88 -4.57
C LEU A 62 24.55 17.85 -4.70
N THR A 63 24.19 18.59 -3.64
CA THR A 63 22.99 19.43 -3.66
C THR A 63 23.20 20.88 -3.30
N MET A 64 22.29 21.69 -3.79
CA MET A 64 22.04 23.06 -3.37
C MET A 64 21.18 23.08 -2.08
N PRO A 65 21.13 24.21 -1.35
CA PRO A 65 20.29 24.33 -0.14
C PRO A 65 18.80 24.10 -0.34
N ASN A 66 18.29 24.17 -1.55
CA ASN A 66 16.89 23.92 -1.91
C ASN A 66 16.60 22.48 -2.36
N GLY A 67 17.58 21.58 -2.30
CA GLY A 67 17.46 20.19 -2.71
C GLY A 67 17.73 19.92 -4.20
N ALA A 68 17.92 20.94 -5.04
CA ALA A 68 18.30 20.73 -6.43
C ALA A 68 19.73 20.17 -6.52
N LEU A 69 20.01 19.35 -7.52
CA LEU A 69 21.37 18.86 -7.79
C LEU A 69 22.29 20.02 -8.16
N LYS A 70 23.52 19.88 -7.73
CA LYS A 70 24.60 20.83 -7.99
C LYS A 70 25.48 20.26 -9.09
N ASP A 71 25.40 20.87 -10.27
CA ASP A 71 26.35 20.57 -11.34
C ASP A 71 27.78 20.81 -10.87
N GLY A 72 28.64 19.83 -11.10
CA GLY A 72 30.03 19.95 -10.70
C GLY A 72 30.79 18.62 -10.67
N PRO A 73 32.09 18.68 -10.33
CA PRO A 73 32.99 17.53 -10.42
C PRO A 73 32.54 16.29 -9.64
N ALA A 74 31.84 16.47 -8.51
CA ALA A 74 31.37 15.36 -7.68
C ALA A 74 30.20 14.61 -8.34
N LEU A 75 29.26 15.31 -8.97
CA LEU A 75 28.16 14.68 -9.71
C LEU A 75 28.67 13.97 -10.98
N GLU A 76 29.57 14.63 -11.72
CA GLU A 76 30.23 14.01 -12.87
C GLU A 76 31.03 12.76 -12.47
N LEU A 77 31.69 12.78 -11.31
CA LEU A 77 32.40 11.64 -10.78
C LEU A 77 31.46 10.50 -10.39
N LEU A 78 30.30 10.82 -9.79
CA LEU A 78 29.27 9.82 -9.47
C LEU A 78 28.76 9.15 -10.74
N ASP A 79 28.47 9.93 -11.78
CA ASP A 79 28.08 9.42 -13.10
C ASP A 79 29.11 8.45 -13.67
N ASP A 80 30.38 8.85 -13.67
CA ASP A 80 31.48 7.99 -14.14
C ASP A 80 31.62 6.73 -13.28
N PHE A 81 31.52 6.87 -11.98
CA PHE A 81 31.64 5.78 -11.01
C PHE A 81 30.55 4.72 -11.21
N MET A 82 29.32 5.16 -11.42
CA MET A 82 28.20 4.24 -11.69
C MET A 82 28.43 3.43 -12.96
N GLU A 83 28.84 4.09 -14.03
CA GLU A 83 29.12 3.42 -15.32
C GLU A 83 30.30 2.47 -15.23
N GLU A 84 31.35 2.84 -14.52
CA GLU A 84 32.52 2.00 -14.26
C GLU A 84 32.19 0.78 -13.40
N CYS A 85 31.32 0.92 -12.36
CA CYS A 85 30.80 -0.21 -11.60
C CYS A 85 30.00 -1.16 -12.49
N ARG A 86 29.12 -0.63 -13.33
CA ARG A 86 28.34 -1.43 -14.28
C ARG A 86 29.24 -2.23 -15.23
N GLN A 87 30.28 -1.61 -15.77
CA GLN A 87 31.22 -2.28 -16.68
C GLN A 87 32.07 -3.37 -15.99
N ARG A 88 32.30 -3.21 -14.68
CA ARG A 88 33.05 -4.21 -13.87
C ARG A 88 32.13 -5.26 -13.22
N ASN A 89 30.83 -5.24 -13.51
CA ASN A 89 29.80 -6.09 -12.89
C ASN A 89 29.75 -5.96 -11.36
N LEU A 90 29.93 -4.75 -10.85
CA LEU A 90 29.78 -4.42 -9.44
C LEU A 90 28.37 -3.89 -9.18
N TYR A 91 27.71 -4.43 -8.16
CA TYR A 91 26.47 -3.89 -7.64
C TYR A 91 26.73 -2.63 -6.81
N LEU A 92 25.75 -1.75 -6.75
CA LEU A 92 25.80 -0.49 -6.02
C LEU A 92 24.74 -0.41 -4.94
N VAL A 93 25.13 0.06 -3.77
CA VAL A 93 24.22 0.58 -2.73
C VAL A 93 24.56 2.06 -2.55
N PHE A 94 23.58 2.92 -2.73
CA PHE A 94 23.73 4.33 -2.42
C PHE A 94 23.63 4.55 -0.92
N THR A 95 24.60 5.26 -0.36
CA THR A 95 24.67 5.59 1.08
C THR A 95 24.73 7.11 1.24
N PRO A 96 23.60 7.81 1.12
CA PRO A 96 23.58 9.25 1.39
C PRO A 96 23.77 9.51 2.89
N VAL A 97 24.76 10.30 3.23
CA VAL A 97 24.99 10.78 4.60
C VAL A 97 24.33 12.14 4.76
N THR A 98 23.25 12.18 5.49
CA THR A 98 22.48 13.39 5.74
C THR A 98 23.15 14.24 6.82
N GLU A 99 23.89 15.26 6.44
CA GLU A 99 24.50 16.21 7.39
C GLU A 99 23.46 17.06 8.15
N ARG A 100 22.25 17.17 7.61
CA ARG A 100 21.16 17.97 8.18
C ARG A 100 20.46 17.34 9.38
N ILE A 101 20.67 16.06 9.61
CA ILE A 101 20.13 15.36 10.79
C ILE A 101 20.91 15.75 12.06
N ARG A 102 22.10 16.31 11.94
CA ARG A 102 22.80 16.91 13.06
C ARG A 102 22.16 18.23 13.43
N ILE A 103 21.52 18.30 14.59
CA ILE A 103 21.06 19.55 15.18
C ILE A 103 22.32 20.38 15.48
N PRO A 104 22.53 21.54 14.81
CA PRO A 104 23.56 22.47 15.27
C PRO A 104 23.21 22.92 16.67
N ASP A 105 24.19 22.95 17.57
CA ASP A 105 24.04 23.43 18.95
C ASP A 105 23.19 24.71 18.98
N GLY A 106 22.05 24.66 19.68
CA GLY A 106 21.18 25.79 19.96
C GLY A 106 19.96 26.03 19.09
N ARG A 107 19.61 25.14 18.13
CA ARG A 107 18.32 25.22 17.43
C ARG A 107 17.23 24.41 18.13
N SER A 108 16.04 25.01 18.26
CA SER A 108 14.89 24.35 18.86
C SER A 108 14.36 23.20 17.95
N GLU A 109 13.82 22.17 18.57
CA GLU A 109 13.17 21.03 17.87
C GLU A 109 12.14 21.41 16.80
N HIS A 110 11.60 22.63 16.82
CA HIS A 110 10.61 23.13 15.87
C HIS A 110 11.17 23.46 14.47
N ALA A 111 12.46 23.79 14.37
CA ALA A 111 13.07 24.21 13.09
C ALA A 111 13.31 23.04 12.11
N ILE A 112 13.31 21.80 12.61
CA ILE A 112 13.55 20.59 11.82
C ILE A 112 12.22 20.04 11.22
N ARG A 113 11.08 20.55 11.70
CA ARG A 113 9.77 19.93 11.48
C ARG A 113 9.21 20.02 10.08
N ASP A 114 9.42 21.12 9.40
CA ASP A 114 8.56 21.48 8.27
C ASP A 114 9.23 21.27 6.89
N ASP A 115 10.56 21.30 6.81
CA ASP A 115 11.27 21.34 5.52
C ASP A 115 12.05 20.05 5.17
N GLU A 116 12.38 19.20 6.14
CA GLU A 116 13.33 18.11 5.90
C GLU A 116 12.82 16.92 5.10
N PRO A 117 11.59 16.39 5.32
CA PRO A 117 11.08 15.33 4.45
C PRO A 117 10.95 15.80 2.99
N ILE A 118 10.48 17.03 2.79
CA ILE A 118 10.33 17.64 1.46
C ILE A 118 11.68 17.88 0.78
N PHE A 119 12.71 18.23 1.56
CA PHE A 119 14.06 18.40 1.02
C PHE A 119 14.66 17.06 0.59
N ALA A 120 14.54 16.03 1.42
CA ALA A 120 15.02 14.69 1.11
C ALA A 120 14.32 14.13 -0.13
N GLU A 121 13.01 14.29 -0.24
CA GLU A 121 12.24 13.91 -1.44
C GLU A 121 12.74 14.64 -2.68
N ARG A 122 12.88 15.95 -2.64
CA ARG A 122 13.38 16.74 -3.78
C ARG A 122 14.78 16.32 -4.20
N TYR A 123 15.63 16.07 -3.23
CA TYR A 123 16.99 15.62 -3.47
C TYR A 123 17.03 14.24 -4.14
N PHE A 124 16.30 13.27 -3.58
CA PHE A 124 16.26 11.93 -4.15
C PHE A 124 15.53 11.90 -5.49
N ASP A 125 14.45 12.67 -5.66
CA ASP A 125 13.80 12.80 -6.96
C ASP A 125 14.77 13.37 -8.01
N ALA A 126 15.49 14.43 -7.68
CA ALA A 126 16.49 15.01 -8.56
C ALA A 126 17.64 14.04 -8.87
N LEU A 127 18.14 13.30 -7.85
CA LEU A 127 19.22 12.33 -8.02
C LEU A 127 18.79 11.15 -8.89
N PHE A 128 17.64 10.54 -8.59
CA PHE A 128 17.20 9.35 -9.32
C PHE A 128 16.79 9.65 -10.75
N ARG A 129 16.28 10.85 -11.04
CA ARG A 129 15.96 11.31 -12.40
C ARG A 129 17.13 12.00 -13.10
N HIS A 130 18.29 12.07 -12.45
CA HIS A 130 19.47 12.64 -13.10
C HIS A 130 19.92 11.75 -14.28
N PRO A 131 20.00 12.30 -15.50
CA PRO A 131 20.54 11.55 -16.63
C PRO A 131 22.07 11.50 -16.52
N ASN A 132 22.62 10.32 -16.40
CA ASN A 132 24.07 10.11 -16.42
C ASN A 132 24.69 10.71 -17.69
N HIS A 133 25.68 11.56 -17.55
CA HIS A 133 26.26 12.32 -18.68
C HIS A 133 26.95 11.44 -19.74
N ARG A 134 27.36 10.19 -19.40
CA ARG A 134 27.99 9.25 -20.32
C ARG A 134 27.00 8.37 -21.08
N SER A 135 25.99 7.87 -20.39
CA SER A 135 25.06 6.87 -20.92
C SER A 135 23.69 7.46 -21.31
N GLY A 136 23.34 8.62 -20.76
CA GLY A 136 22.00 9.20 -20.86
C GLY A 136 20.93 8.46 -20.06
N LYS A 137 21.27 7.35 -19.38
CA LYS A 137 20.35 6.63 -18.50
C LYS A 137 20.05 7.44 -17.25
N LEU A 138 18.81 7.41 -16.80
CA LEU A 138 18.46 7.91 -15.48
C LEU A 138 19.01 6.99 -14.39
N PHE A 139 19.32 7.51 -13.20
CA PHE A 139 19.93 6.68 -12.14
C PHE A 139 19.06 5.49 -11.77
N PHE A 140 17.73 5.64 -11.69
CA PHE A 140 16.84 4.52 -11.39
C PHE A 140 16.77 3.44 -12.50
N GLU A 141 17.26 3.72 -13.70
CA GLU A 141 17.30 2.76 -14.82
C GLU A 141 18.54 1.84 -14.79
N TYR A 142 19.43 2.04 -13.82
CA TYR A 142 20.63 1.23 -13.71
C TYR A 142 20.34 -0.12 -13.05
N GLU A 143 20.49 -1.17 -13.80
CA GLU A 143 20.24 -2.56 -13.40
C GLU A 143 21.22 -3.12 -12.34
N ASN A 144 22.30 -2.43 -12.06
CA ASN A 144 23.28 -2.80 -11.04
C ASN A 144 23.10 -2.05 -9.71
N ILE A 145 22.07 -1.22 -9.54
CA ILE A 145 21.72 -0.66 -8.25
C ILE A 145 21.03 -1.73 -7.42
N ALA A 146 21.67 -2.14 -6.32
CA ALA A 146 21.17 -3.18 -5.42
C ALA A 146 20.29 -2.60 -4.30
N GLY A 147 20.53 -1.36 -3.89
CA GLY A 147 19.75 -0.77 -2.80
C GLY A 147 20.21 0.62 -2.37
N ILE A 148 19.64 1.08 -1.27
CA ILE A 148 19.97 2.34 -0.61
C ILE A 148 20.16 2.07 0.87
N GLU A 149 21.23 2.58 1.45
CA GLU A 149 21.53 2.55 2.88
C GLU A 149 21.39 3.95 3.47
N PHE A 150 20.56 4.10 4.48
CA PHE A 150 20.45 5.35 5.23
C PHE A 150 21.29 5.30 6.51
N ILE A 151 22.18 6.24 6.69
CA ILE A 151 22.98 6.41 7.90
C ILE A 151 22.39 7.53 8.73
N LEU A 152 21.87 7.22 9.91
CA LEU A 152 21.11 8.14 10.77
C LEU A 152 21.77 8.28 12.14
N ALA A 153 21.74 9.50 12.71
CA ALA A 153 22.17 9.77 14.08
C ALA A 153 20.97 9.72 15.02
N LEU A 154 20.92 8.72 15.91
CA LEU A 154 19.81 8.48 16.84
C LEU A 154 19.59 9.60 17.86
N GLU A 155 20.66 10.32 18.26
CA GLU A 155 20.62 11.36 19.29
C GLU A 155 19.70 12.55 18.94
N THR A 156 19.29 12.67 17.67
CA THR A 156 18.58 13.84 17.16
C THR A 156 17.07 13.66 17.05
N PHE A 157 16.55 12.44 17.26
CA PHE A 157 15.13 12.13 17.06
C PHE A 157 14.49 11.47 18.27
N THR A 158 13.21 11.78 18.52
CA THR A 158 12.37 10.87 19.30
C THR A 158 12.07 9.63 18.44
N ALA A 159 11.91 8.46 19.03
CA ALA A 159 11.64 7.20 18.31
C ALA A 159 10.46 7.32 17.33
N LYS A 160 9.38 8.01 17.74
CA LYS A 160 8.19 8.24 16.91
C LYS A 160 8.49 9.08 15.66
N ARG A 161 9.31 10.13 15.79
CA ARG A 161 9.69 11.01 14.66
C ARG A 161 10.66 10.32 13.72
N LEU A 162 11.62 9.59 14.28
CA LEU A 162 12.55 8.80 13.49
C LEU A 162 11.82 7.75 12.67
N PHE A 163 10.86 7.04 13.25
CA PHE A 163 10.02 6.08 12.55
C PHE A 163 9.23 6.73 11.41
N ALA A 164 8.57 7.86 11.66
CA ALA A 164 7.80 8.56 10.63
C ALA A 164 8.70 9.05 9.47
N TYR A 165 9.88 9.58 9.78
CA TYR A 165 10.86 10.02 8.78
C TYR A 165 11.38 8.85 7.93
N ILE A 166 11.82 7.76 8.57
CA ILE A 166 12.31 6.56 7.89
C ILE A 166 11.21 5.95 7.01
N HIS A 167 9.99 5.87 7.53
CA HIS A 167 8.86 5.33 6.79
C HIS A 167 8.55 6.17 5.55
N HIS A 168 8.44 7.47 5.70
CA HIS A 168 8.18 8.41 4.61
C HIS A 168 9.27 8.35 3.54
N LEU A 169 10.52 8.42 3.94
CA LEU A 169 11.66 8.36 3.04
C LEU A 169 11.78 6.99 2.36
N GLY A 170 11.54 5.92 3.10
CA GLY A 170 11.51 4.56 2.57
C GLY A 170 10.42 4.38 1.52
N CYS A 171 9.22 4.90 1.75
CA CYS A 171 8.14 4.89 0.78
C CYS A 171 8.50 5.66 -0.49
N PHE A 172 9.11 6.84 -0.33
CA PHE A 172 9.55 7.65 -1.45
C PHE A 172 10.64 6.95 -2.29
N VAL A 173 11.66 6.39 -1.64
CA VAL A 173 12.75 5.68 -2.34
C VAL A 173 12.24 4.42 -3.05
N GLN A 174 11.35 3.67 -2.43
CA GLN A 174 10.72 2.50 -3.05
C GLN A 174 9.84 2.85 -4.26
N HIS A 175 9.44 4.11 -4.41
CA HIS A 175 8.80 4.58 -5.64
C HIS A 175 9.70 4.39 -6.88
N PHE A 176 11.01 4.52 -6.72
CA PHE A 176 11.98 4.32 -7.80
C PHE A 176 12.54 2.91 -7.85
N PHE A 177 12.67 2.25 -6.70
CA PHE A 177 13.36 0.97 -6.55
C PHE A 177 12.49 0.00 -5.74
N MET A 178 11.47 -0.56 -6.35
CA MET A 178 10.42 -1.33 -5.67
C MET A 178 10.89 -2.59 -4.94
N ASP A 179 11.93 -3.25 -5.46
CA ASP A 179 12.37 -4.57 -4.98
C ASP A 179 13.83 -4.55 -4.51
N GLN A 180 14.36 -3.39 -4.13
CA GLN A 180 15.76 -3.26 -3.74
C GLN A 180 15.93 -3.16 -2.23
N ILE A 181 17.13 -3.51 -1.78
CA ILE A 181 17.48 -3.52 -0.37
C ILE A 181 17.42 -2.10 0.20
N LEU A 182 16.64 -1.92 1.27
CA LEU A 182 16.63 -0.72 2.08
C LEU A 182 17.37 -1.03 3.39
N GLU A 183 18.54 -0.48 3.57
CA GLU A 183 19.35 -0.66 4.78
C GLU A 183 19.29 0.58 5.67
N LEU A 184 19.18 0.36 6.99
CA LEU A 184 19.28 1.40 7.99
C LEU A 184 20.54 1.18 8.83
N CYS A 185 21.42 2.15 8.84
CA CYS A 185 22.62 2.16 9.65
C CYS A 185 22.56 3.33 10.63
N PHE A 186 22.74 3.05 11.93
CA PHE A 186 22.79 4.07 12.98
C PHE A 186 24.23 4.41 13.33
N LEU A 187 24.57 5.70 13.36
CA LEU A 187 25.92 6.18 13.67
C LEU A 187 26.27 6.03 15.16
N ASP A 188 25.26 6.00 16.03
CA ASP A 188 25.46 5.97 17.47
C ASP A 188 25.58 4.54 17.99
N ARG A 189 26.54 4.31 18.89
CA ARG A 189 26.76 3.00 19.52
C ARG A 189 25.76 2.69 20.64
N GLY A 190 24.69 3.47 20.76
CA GLY A 190 23.60 3.21 21.70
C GLY A 190 22.77 2.00 21.30
N PRO A 191 22.02 1.39 22.22
CA PRO A 191 21.09 0.35 21.88
C PRO A 191 20.01 0.95 20.95
N VAL A 192 19.71 0.26 19.85
CA VAL A 192 18.57 0.59 19.01
C VAL A 192 17.32 0.58 19.90
N PRO A 193 16.52 1.65 19.92
CA PRO A 193 15.29 1.69 20.70
C PRO A 193 14.43 0.44 20.43
N ASP A 194 13.85 -0.13 21.48
CA ASP A 194 13.09 -1.38 21.36
C ASP A 194 11.93 -1.25 20.38
N GLU A 195 11.36 -0.06 20.26
CA GLU A 195 10.32 0.28 19.28
C GLU A 195 10.80 0.15 17.81
N LEU A 196 12.10 0.32 17.56
CA LEU A 196 12.69 0.19 16.23
C LEU A 196 13.25 -1.21 15.96
N LYS A 197 13.51 -2.02 16.98
CA LYS A 197 14.04 -3.39 16.81
C LYS A 197 13.10 -4.29 16.00
N GLY A 198 11.78 -4.13 16.15
CA GLY A 198 10.78 -4.85 15.35
C GLY A 198 10.72 -4.41 13.89
N THR A 199 11.20 -3.19 13.59
CA THR A 199 11.22 -2.60 12.23
C THR A 199 12.53 -2.92 11.49
N ILE A 200 13.60 -3.23 12.24
CA ILE A 200 14.97 -3.34 11.71
C ILE A 200 15.46 -4.78 11.74
N ALA A 201 14.94 -5.63 12.62
CA ALA A 201 15.47 -6.97 12.85
C ALA A 201 14.38 -8.02 12.72
N GLY A 202 14.52 -8.91 11.79
CA GLY A 202 13.83 -10.14 11.94
C GLY A 202 13.66 -11.01 10.71
N PHE A 203 14.45 -12.04 10.65
CA PHE A 203 14.27 -13.10 9.66
C PHE A 203 14.35 -14.45 10.32
N THR A 204 13.42 -15.37 10.05
CA THR A 204 13.55 -16.82 10.34
C THR A 204 12.57 -17.72 9.56
N GLN A 205 12.92 -19.01 9.39
CA GLN A 205 12.49 -20.01 8.38
C GLN A 205 11.14 -20.72 8.56
N ILE A 206 10.62 -21.35 7.47
CA ILE A 206 9.30 -22.03 7.33
C ILE A 206 9.36 -23.36 6.58
N GLN A 207 8.47 -24.33 6.89
CA GLN A 207 8.24 -25.61 6.17
C GLN A 207 6.74 -25.98 5.96
N TYR A 208 6.43 -26.88 5.01
CA TYR A 208 5.11 -27.16 4.37
C TYR A 208 4.40 -28.49 4.71
N ALA A 209 3.08 -28.63 4.41
CA ALA A 209 2.28 -29.88 4.41
C ALA A 209 0.96 -29.84 3.59
N ASP A 210 0.42 -31.03 3.15
CA ASP A 210 -0.64 -31.28 2.12
C ASP A 210 -2.10 -31.48 2.64
N TRP A 211 -3.16 -31.53 1.75
CA TRP A 211 -4.59 -31.21 1.98
C TRP A 211 -5.68 -32.17 1.47
N PHE A 212 -6.98 -32.05 1.92
CA PHE A 212 -8.17 -32.86 1.55
C PHE A 212 -9.53 -32.09 1.41
N PRO A 213 -10.62 -32.70 0.84
CA PRO A 213 -11.75 -32.01 0.23
C PRO A 213 -12.98 -31.69 1.11
N ASN A 214 -13.91 -30.93 0.57
CA ASN A 214 -14.84 -29.95 1.09
C ASN A 214 -16.34 -30.34 1.08
N PRO A 215 -17.19 -29.97 2.07
CA PRO A 215 -18.65 -30.07 2.01
C PRO A 215 -19.32 -28.88 1.27
N GLU A 216 -20.53 -29.11 0.73
CA GLU A 216 -21.25 -28.20 -0.17
C GLU A 216 -21.60 -26.80 0.37
N GLN A 217 -21.55 -26.60 1.69
CA GLN A 217 -21.95 -25.36 2.37
C GLN A 217 -20.78 -24.45 2.77
N ILE A 218 -19.55 -24.94 2.65
CA ILE A 218 -18.35 -24.15 2.93
C ILE A 218 -17.35 -24.40 1.81
N ARG A 219 -16.92 -23.32 1.15
CA ARG A 219 -15.91 -23.41 0.10
C ARG A 219 -14.58 -22.92 0.62
N ILE A 220 -13.71 -23.87 0.95
CA ILE A 220 -12.32 -23.63 1.35
C ILE A 220 -11.45 -23.88 0.13
N PRO A 221 -10.53 -22.98 -0.23
CA PRO A 221 -9.52 -23.26 -1.26
C PRO A 221 -8.75 -24.53 -0.87
N ALA A 222 -8.56 -25.47 -1.79
CA ALA A 222 -7.78 -26.67 -1.48
C ALA A 222 -6.34 -26.32 -1.06
N LYS A 223 -5.77 -25.30 -1.71
CA LYS A 223 -4.47 -24.67 -1.42
C LYS A 223 -4.39 -23.32 -2.11
N LEU A 224 -3.43 -22.49 -1.68
CA LEU A 224 -3.11 -21.23 -2.31
C LEU A 224 -1.75 -21.36 -3.00
N ASP A 225 -1.71 -22.11 -4.09
CA ASP A 225 -0.48 -22.35 -4.86
C ASP A 225 0.17 -21.04 -5.32
N GLY A 226 1.49 -21.00 -5.29
CA GLY A 226 2.26 -19.85 -5.73
C GLY A 226 2.27 -18.66 -4.77
N ILE A 227 1.64 -18.78 -3.57
CA ILE A 227 1.76 -17.82 -2.46
C ILE A 227 2.36 -18.56 -1.27
N PRO A 228 3.40 -18.02 -0.59
CA PRO A 228 3.99 -18.67 0.58
C PRO A 228 2.98 -18.91 1.69
N PRO A 229 3.09 -20.00 2.48
CA PRO A 229 2.19 -20.22 3.61
C PRO A 229 2.50 -19.30 4.79
N ALA A 230 1.48 -19.01 5.60
CA ALA A 230 1.64 -18.31 6.87
C ALA A 230 2.32 -19.20 7.93
N ALA A 231 2.89 -18.58 8.97
CA ALA A 231 3.52 -19.28 10.10
C ALA A 231 2.52 -19.84 11.13
N PHE A 232 1.24 -19.61 10.93
CA PHE A 232 0.14 -20.08 11.76
C PHE A 232 -0.77 -21.02 10.96
N LYS A 233 -1.59 -21.80 11.67
CA LYS A 233 -2.55 -22.72 11.05
C LYS A 233 -3.96 -22.24 11.36
N VAL A 234 -4.84 -22.35 10.38
CA VAL A 234 -6.25 -21.98 10.53
C VAL A 234 -7.12 -23.20 10.31
N PHE A 235 -8.08 -23.36 11.20
CA PHE A 235 -9.11 -24.38 11.14
C PHE A 235 -10.46 -23.70 11.24
N VAL A 236 -11.42 -24.15 10.46
CA VAL A 236 -12.76 -23.58 10.40
C VAL A 236 -13.82 -24.65 10.42
N LYS A 237 -14.99 -24.32 10.92
CA LYS A 237 -16.18 -25.16 10.81
C LYS A 237 -17.42 -24.27 10.73
N SER A 238 -18.49 -24.76 10.10
CA SER A 238 -19.81 -24.17 10.35
C SER A 238 -20.13 -24.32 11.84
N SER A 239 -20.72 -23.30 12.45
CA SER A 239 -21.13 -23.37 13.86
C SER A 239 -22.11 -24.53 14.15
N ALA A 240 -22.77 -25.05 13.12
CA ALA A 240 -23.60 -26.25 13.20
C ALA A 240 -22.83 -27.57 13.07
N SER A 241 -21.55 -27.54 12.64
CA SER A 241 -20.73 -28.74 12.43
C SER A 241 -19.94 -29.12 13.70
N PRO A 242 -19.80 -30.40 14.00
CA PRO A 242 -18.98 -30.85 15.13
C PRO A 242 -17.47 -30.83 14.84
N SER A 243 -17.06 -30.76 13.56
CA SER A 243 -15.67 -31.01 13.16
C SER A 243 -15.07 -29.78 12.45
N TYR A 244 -13.86 -29.42 12.89
CA TYR A 244 -13.04 -28.42 12.22
C TYR A 244 -12.38 -28.96 10.95
N LEU A 245 -12.35 -28.15 9.91
CA LEU A 245 -11.66 -28.40 8.67
C LEU A 245 -10.44 -27.46 8.57
N PRO A 246 -9.30 -27.95 8.10
CA PRO A 246 -8.16 -27.08 7.86
C PRO A 246 -8.45 -26.08 6.74
N CYS A 247 -8.05 -24.83 6.92
CA CYS A 247 -8.17 -23.77 5.94
C CYS A 247 -6.79 -23.21 5.60
N PRO A 248 -6.34 -23.22 4.33
CA PRO A 248 -5.05 -22.72 3.94
C PRO A 248 -4.87 -21.26 4.32
N ALA A 249 -3.76 -20.95 4.99
CA ALA A 249 -3.36 -19.60 5.32
C ALA A 249 -2.11 -19.22 4.53
N ALA A 250 -2.16 -18.12 3.81
CA ALA A 250 -1.06 -17.61 3.02
C ALA A 250 -0.34 -16.44 3.71
N ALA A 251 0.97 -16.32 3.50
CA ALA A 251 1.75 -15.23 4.05
C ALA A 251 1.45 -13.92 3.31
N ALA A 252 1.39 -12.85 4.07
CA ALA A 252 1.28 -11.48 3.59
C ALA A 252 2.42 -10.62 4.15
N ALA A 253 2.52 -9.39 3.71
CA ALA A 253 3.44 -8.42 4.27
C ALA A 253 2.77 -7.06 4.47
N SER A 254 3.41 -6.26 5.33
CA SER A 254 3.00 -4.91 5.60
C SER A 254 4.24 -4.03 5.72
N LYS A 255 4.17 -2.82 5.20
CA LYS A 255 5.23 -1.82 5.41
C LYS A 255 5.34 -1.36 6.85
N SER A 256 4.23 -1.38 7.58
CA SER A 256 4.25 -1.05 9.01
C SER A 256 5.12 -1.99 9.83
N LEU A 257 5.41 -3.20 9.32
CA LEU A 257 6.36 -4.16 9.88
C LEU A 257 7.76 -4.07 9.26
N GLY A 258 8.02 -3.09 8.39
CA GLY A 258 9.30 -2.91 7.72
C GLY A 258 9.61 -3.94 6.63
N ASN A 259 8.62 -4.69 6.18
CA ASN A 259 8.79 -5.79 5.23
C ASN A 259 8.04 -5.56 3.93
N SER A 260 8.77 -5.67 2.82
CA SER A 260 8.21 -5.68 1.46
C SER A 260 8.00 -7.09 0.89
N ASP A 261 8.45 -8.14 1.59
CA ASP A 261 8.33 -9.54 1.17
C ASP A 261 7.59 -10.35 2.24
N PRO A 262 6.50 -11.07 1.89
CA PRO A 262 5.76 -11.94 2.82
C PRO A 262 6.64 -12.98 3.51
N ARG A 263 7.72 -13.40 2.89
CA ARG A 263 8.68 -14.36 3.44
C ARG A 263 9.59 -13.74 4.49
N ALA A 264 9.78 -12.43 4.45
CA ALA A 264 10.72 -11.72 5.32
C ALA A 264 10.25 -11.64 6.77
N ASN A 265 8.94 -11.64 7.03
CA ASN A 265 8.37 -11.67 8.38
C ASN A 265 8.15 -13.12 8.92
N GLY A 266 8.69 -14.12 8.22
CA GLY A 266 8.52 -15.51 8.61
C GLY A 266 7.07 -16.00 8.55
N GLY A 267 6.18 -15.30 7.82
CA GLY A 267 4.76 -15.58 7.74
C GLY A 267 3.97 -15.22 9.00
N ALA A 268 4.52 -14.37 9.85
CA ALA A 268 3.82 -13.85 11.04
C ALA A 268 2.61 -12.98 10.68
N GLU A 269 2.61 -12.41 9.48
CA GLU A 269 1.47 -11.75 8.86
C GLU A 269 0.94 -12.61 7.72
N GLY A 270 -0.37 -12.81 7.65
CA GLY A 270 -0.96 -13.65 6.63
C GLY A 270 -2.46 -13.52 6.54
N PHE A 271 -3.07 -14.20 5.57
CA PHE A 271 -4.50 -14.16 5.34
C PHE A 271 -5.09 -15.55 5.14
N VAL A 272 -6.39 -15.64 5.38
CA VAL A 272 -7.23 -16.77 5.06
C VAL A 272 -8.44 -16.28 4.28
N THR A 273 -8.83 -17.02 3.24
CA THR A 273 -10.03 -16.73 2.44
C THR A 273 -10.89 -17.99 2.31
N LEU A 274 -12.19 -17.82 2.47
CA LEU A 274 -13.18 -18.88 2.29
C LEU A 274 -14.55 -18.26 2.03
N GLU A 275 -15.45 -19.08 1.48
CA GLU A 275 -16.86 -18.70 1.24
C GLU A 275 -17.77 -19.49 2.16
N SER A 276 -18.73 -18.82 2.79
CA SER A 276 -19.84 -19.45 3.51
C SER A 276 -21.00 -18.48 3.71
N ASP A 277 -22.22 -18.99 3.60
CA ASP A 277 -23.44 -18.28 3.97
C ASP A 277 -23.87 -18.58 5.41
N GLU A 278 -23.12 -19.43 6.11
CA GLU A 278 -23.37 -19.82 7.51
C GLU A 278 -22.43 -19.12 8.47
N ALA A 279 -22.81 -19.09 9.76
CA ALA A 279 -21.90 -18.69 10.83
C ALA A 279 -20.72 -19.65 10.93
N MET A 280 -19.51 -19.09 11.02
CA MET A 280 -18.26 -19.84 10.98
C MET A 280 -17.48 -19.70 12.28
N ASP A 281 -17.11 -20.84 12.88
CA ASP A 281 -16.16 -20.89 13.98
C ASP A 281 -14.75 -21.04 13.42
N PHE A 282 -13.84 -20.22 13.95
CA PHE A 282 -12.42 -20.21 13.61
C PHE A 282 -11.59 -20.67 14.81
N GLN A 283 -10.59 -21.48 14.54
CA GLN A 283 -9.48 -21.74 15.44
C GLN A 283 -8.18 -21.44 14.71
N VAL A 284 -7.35 -20.56 15.30
CA VAL A 284 -6.04 -20.22 14.75
C VAL A 284 -4.97 -20.64 15.73
N ASP A 285 -4.06 -21.51 15.28
CA ASP A 285 -2.97 -22.05 16.08
C ASP A 285 -1.65 -21.34 15.72
N PHE A 286 -0.97 -20.83 16.74
CA PHE A 286 0.28 -20.08 16.64
C PHE A 286 1.48 -20.90 17.14
N PRO A 287 2.70 -20.61 16.67
CA PRO A 287 3.91 -21.31 17.13
C PRO A 287 4.30 -20.96 18.57
N CYS A 288 3.77 -19.88 19.15
CA CYS A 288 4.06 -19.43 20.51
C CYS A 288 2.79 -19.25 21.34
N GLU A 289 2.95 -19.07 22.67
CA GLU A 289 1.85 -18.78 23.58
C GLU A 289 1.15 -17.47 23.23
N VAL A 290 -0.18 -17.49 23.27
CA VAL A 290 -1.02 -16.30 23.08
C VAL A 290 -1.29 -15.66 24.42
N ARG A 291 -0.79 -14.43 24.60
CA ARG A 291 -1.00 -13.64 25.83
C ARG A 291 -2.25 -12.80 25.74
N GLN A 292 -2.51 -12.28 24.55
CA GLN A 292 -3.69 -11.48 24.23
C GLN A 292 -4.01 -11.56 22.74
N ALA A 293 -5.28 -11.44 22.42
CA ALA A 293 -5.77 -11.40 21.05
C ALA A 293 -6.98 -10.47 20.97
N ARG A 294 -7.16 -9.84 19.82
CA ARG A 294 -8.37 -9.08 19.48
C ARG A 294 -8.71 -9.22 18.02
N PHE A 295 -9.99 -9.16 17.71
CA PHE A 295 -10.47 -9.08 16.33
C PHE A 295 -10.91 -7.65 16.03
N ARG A 296 -10.51 -7.13 14.89
CA ARG A 296 -10.85 -5.76 14.43
C ARG A 296 -11.47 -5.82 13.03
N PRO A 297 -12.34 -4.89 12.65
CA PRO A 297 -12.80 -3.74 13.45
C PRO A 297 -13.76 -4.16 14.58
N SER A 298 -13.85 -3.34 15.62
CA SER A 298 -14.57 -3.67 16.86
C SER A 298 -15.47 -2.54 17.40
N LEU A 299 -15.35 -1.31 16.91
CA LEU A 299 -16.14 -0.18 17.43
C LEU A 299 -17.62 -0.29 17.09
N ARG A 300 -17.94 -0.82 15.91
CA ARG A 300 -19.33 -1.00 15.47
C ARG A 300 -19.89 -2.33 15.95
N GLU A 301 -19.17 -3.41 15.73
CA GLU A 301 -19.56 -4.76 16.07
C GLU A 301 -18.36 -5.58 16.54
N ALA A 302 -18.27 -5.77 17.85
CA ALA A 302 -17.16 -6.49 18.45
C ALA A 302 -17.31 -8.01 18.26
N VAL A 303 -16.24 -8.67 17.81
CA VAL A 303 -16.11 -10.11 17.78
C VAL A 303 -15.40 -10.56 19.05
N SER A 304 -16.02 -11.44 19.82
CA SER A 304 -15.40 -12.03 21.00
C SER A 304 -14.35 -13.05 20.58
N VAL A 305 -13.16 -12.94 21.18
CA VAL A 305 -12.06 -13.88 20.93
C VAL A 305 -11.68 -14.55 22.24
N GLU A 306 -11.38 -15.86 22.19
CA GLU A 306 -10.90 -16.65 23.32
C GLU A 306 -9.50 -17.17 23.01
N ALA A 307 -8.52 -16.84 23.87
CA ALA A 307 -7.15 -17.31 23.76
C ALA A 307 -6.93 -18.50 24.71
N ILE A 308 -6.52 -19.65 24.18
CA ILE A 308 -6.28 -20.88 24.93
C ILE A 308 -4.90 -21.43 24.57
N GLY A 309 -3.90 -21.21 25.43
CA GLY A 309 -2.52 -21.63 25.16
C GLY A 309 -1.96 -20.99 23.89
N LYS A 310 -1.78 -21.79 22.85
CA LYS A 310 -1.27 -21.31 21.55
C LYS A 310 -2.37 -21.06 20.52
N SER A 311 -3.62 -21.19 20.89
CA SER A 311 -4.76 -21.08 19.97
C SER A 311 -5.63 -19.88 20.30
N VAL A 312 -6.26 -19.32 19.27
CA VAL A 312 -7.31 -18.31 19.39
C VAL A 312 -8.55 -18.81 18.69
N CYS A 313 -9.68 -18.77 19.40
CA CYS A 313 -10.99 -19.16 18.87
C CYS A 313 -11.93 -17.97 18.80
N PHE A 314 -12.71 -17.86 17.73
CA PHE A 314 -13.76 -16.86 17.56
C PHE A 314 -14.81 -17.31 16.54
N THR A 315 -15.95 -16.66 16.54
CA THR A 315 -17.05 -16.93 15.59
C THR A 315 -17.38 -15.69 14.79
N LEU A 316 -17.52 -15.84 13.49
CA LEU A 316 -18.10 -14.83 12.60
C LEU A 316 -19.53 -15.26 12.23
N PRO A 317 -20.56 -14.44 12.57
CA PRO A 317 -21.95 -14.84 12.39
C PRO A 317 -22.43 -14.81 10.95
N HIS A 318 -21.72 -14.11 10.07
CA HIS A 318 -22.01 -13.93 8.65
C HIS A 318 -20.73 -13.58 7.89
N SER A 319 -20.80 -13.45 6.57
CA SER A 319 -19.71 -12.94 5.75
C SER A 319 -19.18 -11.62 6.31
N ARG A 320 -17.87 -11.57 6.53
CA ARG A 320 -17.19 -10.43 7.16
C ARG A 320 -15.70 -10.45 6.88
N TYR A 321 -15.15 -9.24 6.78
CA TYR A 321 -13.71 -9.03 6.70
C TYR A 321 -13.18 -8.42 7.98
N GLY A 322 -12.00 -8.88 8.40
CA GLY A 322 -11.38 -8.30 9.59
C GLY A 322 -9.99 -8.86 9.84
N VAL A 323 -9.45 -8.46 10.97
CA VAL A 323 -8.05 -8.74 11.33
C VAL A 323 -7.98 -9.25 12.77
N LEU A 324 -7.41 -10.44 12.93
CA LEU A 324 -7.02 -10.95 14.23
C LEU A 324 -5.59 -10.50 14.54
N GLU A 325 -5.44 -9.66 15.56
CA GLU A 325 -4.14 -9.24 16.10
C GLU A 325 -3.80 -10.04 17.35
N VAL A 326 -2.58 -10.56 17.41
CA VAL A 326 -2.13 -11.45 18.50
C VAL A 326 -0.81 -10.98 19.08
N ASN A 327 -0.72 -10.97 20.42
CA ASN A 327 0.45 -10.57 21.19
C ASN A 327 0.91 -9.14 20.82
N TYR A 328 0.01 -8.17 20.97
CA TYR A 328 0.25 -6.74 20.73
C TYR A 328 0.47 -6.02 22.07
N GLY A 329 1.25 -4.93 22.06
CA GLY A 329 1.44 -4.02 23.18
C GLY A 329 0.84 -2.63 22.90
N VAL A 330 0.82 -1.76 23.90
CA VAL A 330 0.42 -0.37 23.70
C VAL A 330 1.48 0.34 22.86
N GLY A 331 1.11 0.72 21.64
CA GLY A 331 2.03 1.34 20.68
C GLY A 331 2.95 0.35 19.95
N GLU A 332 2.81 -0.96 20.19
CA GLU A 332 3.57 -2.01 19.51
C GLU A 332 2.75 -2.63 18.37
N LEU A 333 3.46 -3.09 17.35
CA LEU A 333 2.84 -3.91 16.30
C LEU A 333 2.51 -5.30 16.84
N PRO A 334 1.42 -5.94 16.38
CA PRO A 334 1.10 -7.32 16.73
C PRO A 334 2.23 -8.27 16.34
N HIS A 335 2.48 -9.28 17.19
CA HIS A 335 3.43 -10.34 16.85
C HIS A 335 2.92 -11.19 15.69
N PHE A 336 1.59 -11.43 15.63
CA PHE A 336 0.92 -12.05 14.49
C PHE A 336 -0.28 -11.22 14.06
N THR A 337 -0.47 -11.12 12.75
CA THR A 337 -1.62 -10.48 12.11
C THR A 337 -2.26 -11.44 11.12
N VAL A 338 -3.53 -11.76 11.33
CA VAL A 338 -4.30 -12.66 10.46
C VAL A 338 -5.44 -11.89 9.82
N TYR A 339 -5.36 -11.67 8.52
CA TYR A 339 -6.47 -11.12 7.75
C TYR A 339 -7.47 -12.22 7.45
N VAL A 340 -8.70 -12.05 7.88
CA VAL A 340 -9.77 -13.03 7.73
C VAL A 340 -10.78 -12.54 6.72
N MET A 341 -10.89 -13.27 5.60
CA MET A 341 -11.75 -12.94 4.48
C MET A 341 -12.84 -14.01 4.35
N LEU A 342 -13.98 -13.78 5.01
CA LEU A 342 -15.16 -14.64 4.89
C LEU A 342 -16.13 -14.02 3.89
N ASP A 343 -16.14 -14.57 2.67
CA ASP A 343 -17.03 -14.17 1.58
C ASP A 343 -18.39 -14.89 1.67
N PRO A 344 -19.46 -14.32 1.10
CA PRO A 344 -20.66 -15.10 0.78
C PRO A 344 -20.34 -16.11 -0.33
N ILE A 345 -21.15 -17.15 -0.47
CA ILE A 345 -20.97 -18.13 -1.54
C ILE A 345 -21.28 -17.49 -2.89
N ILE A 346 -20.28 -17.41 -3.77
CA ILE A 346 -20.42 -16.90 -5.14
C ILE A 346 -20.56 -18.07 -6.10
N SER A 347 -21.74 -18.20 -6.71
CA SER A 347 -22.06 -19.34 -7.58
C SER A 347 -21.17 -19.41 -8.81
N ALA A 348 -20.61 -20.58 -9.08
CA ALA A 348 -19.89 -20.87 -10.31
C ALA A 348 -20.83 -20.84 -11.54
N PRO A 349 -20.35 -20.51 -12.73
CA PRO A 349 -21.17 -20.54 -13.95
C PRO A 349 -21.56 -21.96 -14.30
N ALA A 350 -22.79 -22.13 -14.79
CA ALA A 350 -23.27 -23.43 -15.25
C ALA A 350 -22.55 -23.91 -16.52
N GLU A 351 -22.22 -22.95 -17.41
CA GLU A 351 -21.50 -23.21 -18.66
C GLU A 351 -20.34 -22.21 -18.77
N ALA A 352 -19.12 -22.69 -19.04
CA ALA A 352 -17.93 -21.88 -19.23
C ALA A 352 -16.83 -22.65 -19.96
N LEU A 353 -15.89 -21.90 -20.56
CA LEU A 353 -14.60 -22.44 -20.92
C LEU A 353 -13.76 -22.49 -19.63
N TRP A 354 -13.59 -23.69 -19.08
CA TRP A 354 -12.79 -23.92 -17.89
C TRP A 354 -11.31 -24.08 -18.23
N LEU A 355 -10.46 -23.25 -17.65
CA LEU A 355 -9.02 -23.33 -17.77
C LEU A 355 -8.42 -24.12 -16.59
N GLU A 356 -7.63 -25.12 -16.91
CA GLU A 356 -6.79 -25.83 -15.95
C GLU A 356 -5.61 -24.95 -15.54
N PRO A 357 -5.02 -25.13 -14.32
CA PRO A 357 -3.80 -24.41 -13.93
C PRO A 357 -2.67 -24.55 -14.96
N GLY A 358 -1.93 -23.49 -15.19
CA GLY A 358 -0.81 -23.49 -16.14
C GLY A 358 -0.68 -22.20 -16.96
N ARG A 359 0.07 -22.29 -18.06
CA ARG A 359 0.25 -21.18 -19.00
C ARG A 359 -0.79 -21.20 -20.10
N HIS A 360 -1.33 -20.04 -20.45
CA HIS A 360 -2.44 -19.87 -21.40
C HIS A 360 -2.03 -19.05 -22.65
N ASP A 361 -0.78 -19.13 -23.06
CA ASP A 361 -0.21 -18.32 -24.16
C ASP A 361 -0.90 -18.52 -25.51
N SER A 362 -1.60 -19.65 -25.72
CA SER A 362 -2.27 -20.01 -26.98
C SER A 362 -3.80 -20.06 -26.89
N VAL A 363 -4.39 -19.71 -25.76
CA VAL A 363 -5.85 -19.77 -25.58
C VAL A 363 -6.48 -18.50 -26.12
N ASP A 364 -7.27 -18.64 -27.18
CA ASP A 364 -8.18 -17.58 -27.62
C ASP A 364 -9.45 -17.63 -26.79
N TYR A 365 -9.55 -16.77 -25.79
CA TYR A 365 -10.75 -16.63 -24.95
C TYR A 365 -11.67 -15.50 -25.40
N THR A 366 -11.31 -14.74 -26.45
CA THR A 366 -12.13 -13.60 -26.93
C THR A 366 -13.43 -14.01 -27.58
N SER A 367 -13.49 -15.25 -28.06
CA SER A 367 -14.67 -15.83 -28.71
C SER A 367 -15.65 -16.50 -27.73
N VAL A 368 -15.34 -16.60 -26.44
CA VAL A 368 -16.17 -17.25 -25.43
C VAL A 368 -16.86 -16.24 -24.52
N LYS A 369 -18.16 -16.46 -24.27
CA LYS A 369 -18.90 -15.58 -23.38
C LYS A 369 -18.46 -15.70 -21.93
N THR A 370 -18.22 -16.92 -21.44
CA THR A 370 -17.87 -17.19 -20.06
C THR A 370 -16.56 -17.95 -19.98
N LEU A 371 -15.58 -17.33 -19.32
CA LEU A 371 -14.27 -17.90 -19.02
C LEU A 371 -14.19 -18.23 -17.53
N ALA A 372 -13.69 -19.40 -17.17
CA ALA A 372 -13.57 -19.81 -15.76
C ALA A 372 -12.19 -20.40 -15.46
N PHE A 373 -11.59 -19.94 -14.37
CA PHE A 373 -10.29 -20.42 -13.88
C PHE A 373 -10.49 -21.38 -12.71
N LYS A 374 -9.97 -22.60 -12.82
CA LYS A 374 -9.97 -23.58 -11.73
C LYS A 374 -8.97 -23.21 -10.64
N SER A 375 -9.10 -23.81 -9.46
CA SER A 375 -8.11 -23.69 -8.39
C SER A 375 -6.70 -24.05 -8.87
N GLY A 376 -5.71 -23.24 -8.55
CA GLY A 376 -4.29 -23.38 -8.93
C GLY A 376 -3.73 -22.13 -9.61
N VAL A 377 -2.49 -22.18 -10.05
CA VAL A 377 -1.76 -21.02 -10.61
C VAL A 377 -1.95 -20.92 -12.11
N HIS A 378 -2.29 -19.72 -12.56
CA HIS A 378 -2.50 -19.39 -13.97
C HIS A 378 -1.57 -18.25 -14.41
N TYR A 379 -1.00 -18.39 -15.61
CA TYR A 379 -0.16 -17.37 -16.25
C TYR A 379 -0.80 -16.99 -17.58
N LEU A 380 -1.00 -15.70 -17.80
CA LEU A 380 -1.59 -15.18 -19.05
C LEU A 380 -0.50 -14.47 -19.89
N PRO A 381 -0.74 -14.30 -21.21
CA PRO A 381 0.16 -13.55 -22.07
C PRO A 381 0.36 -12.12 -21.55
N ASP A 382 1.56 -11.62 -21.68
CA ASP A 382 1.95 -10.24 -21.28
C ASP A 382 1.59 -9.89 -19.83
N ASP A 383 1.45 -10.90 -18.95
CA ASP A 383 1.01 -10.76 -17.56
C ASP A 383 -0.29 -9.94 -17.42
N ARG A 384 -1.19 -10.05 -18.41
CA ARG A 384 -2.46 -9.30 -18.46
C ARG A 384 -3.65 -10.13 -18.92
N LEU A 385 -4.73 -10.07 -18.17
CA LEU A 385 -6.05 -10.49 -18.62
C LEU A 385 -6.72 -9.31 -19.34
N ARG A 386 -7.25 -9.55 -20.55
CA ARG A 386 -7.90 -8.51 -21.39
C ARG A 386 -9.33 -8.93 -21.72
N PRO A 387 -10.31 -8.62 -20.85
CA PRO A 387 -11.70 -8.92 -21.14
C PRO A 387 -12.20 -8.08 -22.33
N CYS A 388 -13.09 -8.67 -23.11
CA CYS A 388 -13.85 -7.99 -24.16
C CYS A 388 -15.29 -7.70 -23.66
N SER A 389 -16.04 -6.91 -24.41
CA SER A 389 -17.45 -6.68 -24.09
C SER A 389 -18.25 -7.98 -24.04
N ASP A 390 -19.28 -8.02 -23.21
CA ASP A 390 -20.17 -9.16 -22.95
C ASP A 390 -19.45 -10.39 -22.31
N HIS A 391 -18.31 -10.22 -21.68
CA HIS A 391 -17.58 -11.30 -21.00
C HIS A 391 -17.98 -11.47 -19.53
N ASP A 392 -18.24 -12.73 -19.17
CA ASP A 392 -18.28 -13.22 -17.80
C ASP A 392 -16.96 -13.95 -17.46
N ILE A 393 -16.24 -13.54 -16.41
CA ILE A 393 -14.98 -14.15 -15.99
C ILE A 393 -15.11 -14.62 -14.55
N TYR A 394 -15.02 -15.92 -14.34
CA TYR A 394 -15.13 -16.55 -13.01
C TYR A 394 -13.78 -17.06 -12.51
N LEU A 395 -13.46 -16.72 -11.29
CA LEU A 395 -12.27 -17.21 -10.58
C LEU A 395 -12.72 -18.12 -9.43
N ALA A 396 -12.50 -19.43 -9.57
CA ALA A 396 -12.84 -20.38 -8.51
C ALA A 396 -12.03 -20.09 -7.22
N PRO A 397 -12.53 -20.47 -6.03
CA PRO A 397 -11.76 -20.44 -4.80
C PRO A 397 -10.40 -21.14 -4.99
N GLY A 398 -9.29 -20.45 -4.66
CA GLY A 398 -7.94 -20.97 -4.86
C GLY A 398 -7.37 -20.81 -6.29
N ALA A 399 -8.08 -20.20 -7.22
CA ALA A 399 -7.49 -19.75 -8.47
C ALA A 399 -6.56 -18.56 -8.22
N VAL A 400 -5.31 -18.63 -8.66
CA VAL A 400 -4.30 -17.58 -8.50
C VAL A 400 -3.80 -17.18 -9.88
N LEU A 401 -4.17 -15.99 -10.33
CA LEU A 401 -3.78 -15.44 -11.62
C LEU A 401 -2.53 -14.54 -11.41
N LYS A 402 -1.39 -14.94 -11.93
CA LYS A 402 -0.13 -14.18 -11.89
C LYS A 402 -0.12 -13.09 -12.95
N CYS A 403 -1.12 -12.23 -12.93
CA CYS A 403 -1.27 -11.15 -13.91
C CYS A 403 -2.15 -10.03 -13.34
N GLY A 404 -2.09 -8.86 -13.97
CA GLY A 404 -3.08 -7.81 -13.82
C GLY A 404 -4.21 -7.94 -14.83
N LEU A 405 -5.07 -6.90 -14.90
CA LEU A 405 -6.17 -6.81 -15.84
C LEU A 405 -6.19 -5.43 -16.51
N THR A 406 -6.42 -5.40 -17.81
CA THR A 406 -6.68 -4.16 -18.55
C THR A 406 -7.91 -4.34 -19.43
N CYS A 407 -8.91 -3.49 -19.23
CA CYS A 407 -10.12 -3.44 -20.02
C CYS A 407 -10.30 -2.03 -20.57
N GLU A 408 -10.29 -1.89 -21.90
CA GLU A 408 -10.48 -0.61 -22.58
C GLU A 408 -11.81 -0.63 -23.35
N ASN A 409 -12.64 0.39 -23.15
CA ASN A 409 -13.94 0.57 -23.81
C ASN A 409 -14.86 -0.67 -23.72
N GLY A 410 -14.74 -1.45 -22.63
CA GLY A 410 -15.51 -2.68 -22.47
C GLY A 410 -16.90 -2.42 -21.90
N GLU A 411 -17.91 -3.15 -22.41
CA GLU A 411 -19.29 -3.05 -21.97
C GLU A 411 -19.81 -4.40 -21.48
N ASN A 412 -20.69 -4.40 -20.48
CA ASN A 412 -21.36 -5.61 -19.96
C ASN A 412 -20.37 -6.69 -19.49
N ILE A 413 -19.41 -6.31 -18.66
CA ILE A 413 -18.37 -7.22 -18.19
C ILE A 413 -18.64 -7.58 -16.74
N ARG A 414 -18.54 -8.88 -16.43
CA ARG A 414 -18.59 -9.38 -15.07
C ARG A 414 -17.33 -10.18 -14.74
N ILE A 415 -16.62 -9.77 -13.67
CA ILE A 415 -15.50 -10.51 -13.12
C ILE A 415 -15.86 -10.90 -11.69
N TYR A 416 -15.92 -12.20 -11.40
CA TYR A 416 -16.50 -12.66 -10.15
C TYR A 416 -15.89 -13.97 -9.63
N GLY A 417 -16.19 -14.31 -8.37
CA GLY A 417 -15.60 -15.45 -7.66
C GLY A 417 -14.51 -15.01 -6.69
N SER A 418 -14.04 -15.91 -5.84
CA SER A 418 -13.11 -15.61 -4.75
C SER A 418 -11.64 -15.91 -5.07
N GLY A 419 -11.27 -15.99 -6.36
CA GLY A 419 -9.87 -16.13 -6.76
C GLY A 419 -9.05 -14.88 -6.57
N ILE A 420 -7.76 -14.98 -6.85
CA ILE A 420 -6.73 -13.98 -6.53
C ILE A 420 -6.03 -13.50 -7.78
N PHE A 421 -5.97 -12.20 -8.00
CA PHE A 421 -5.02 -11.56 -8.89
C PHE A 421 -3.75 -11.25 -8.09
N ASP A 422 -2.65 -11.90 -8.44
CA ASP A 422 -1.38 -11.81 -7.73
C ASP A 422 -0.34 -11.07 -8.56
N GLY A 423 0.05 -9.89 -8.09
CA GLY A 423 1.00 -8.99 -8.74
C GLY A 423 2.49 -9.35 -8.53
N THR A 424 2.81 -10.44 -7.83
CA THR A 424 4.19 -10.79 -7.48
C THR A 424 5.14 -10.84 -8.68
N LEU A 425 4.67 -11.23 -9.86
CA LEU A 425 5.48 -11.31 -11.09
C LEU A 425 5.33 -10.10 -12.02
N VAL A 426 4.35 -9.22 -11.75
CA VAL A 426 4.09 -8.05 -12.58
C VAL A 426 5.04 -6.93 -12.18
N ARG A 427 5.85 -6.47 -13.12
CA ARG A 427 6.83 -5.41 -12.88
C ARG A 427 6.19 -4.03 -13.07
N ARG A 428 6.42 -3.16 -12.11
CA ARG A 428 6.22 -1.72 -12.30
C ARG A 428 7.34 -1.18 -13.17
N MET A 429 6.98 -0.39 -14.20
CA MET A 429 7.95 0.35 -15.01
C MET A 429 8.10 1.76 -14.42
N PRO A 430 9.23 2.08 -13.76
CA PRO A 430 9.43 3.39 -13.18
C PRO A 430 9.41 4.50 -14.25
N GLY A 431 8.75 5.60 -13.97
CA GLY A 431 8.77 6.83 -14.79
C GLY A 431 7.83 6.86 -16.00
N GLU A 432 7.24 5.75 -16.42
CA GLU A 432 6.25 5.75 -17.51
C GLU A 432 4.82 6.04 -17.05
N ASN A 433 4.50 5.76 -15.82
CA ASN A 433 3.15 5.69 -15.26
C ASN A 433 2.46 7.04 -15.03
N TRP A 434 3.19 8.14 -15.12
CA TRP A 434 2.63 9.49 -14.91
C TRP A 434 2.02 10.12 -16.17
N LYS A 435 2.06 9.43 -17.31
CA LYS A 435 1.63 9.97 -18.62
C LYS A 435 0.27 9.49 -19.11
N GLY A 436 -0.54 8.85 -18.27
CA GLY A 436 -1.92 8.49 -18.60
C GLY A 436 -2.04 7.41 -19.66
N ARG A 437 -1.28 6.32 -19.53
CA ARG A 437 -1.44 5.11 -20.36
C ARG A 437 -2.44 4.16 -19.74
N ALA A 438 -3.08 3.33 -20.57
CA ALA A 438 -4.01 2.29 -20.16
C ALA A 438 -3.41 1.23 -19.20
N ASP A 439 -2.07 1.16 -19.08
CA ASP A 439 -1.35 0.20 -18.23
C ASP A 439 -0.93 0.78 -16.87
N ASP A 440 -1.44 1.95 -16.47
CA ASP A 440 -1.04 2.66 -15.25
C ASP A 440 -1.56 2.03 -13.94
N ALA A 441 -2.29 0.92 -13.99
CA ALA A 441 -2.84 0.24 -12.83
C ALA A 441 -2.70 -1.27 -12.93
N PHE A 442 -2.76 -1.95 -11.77
CA PHE A 442 -2.73 -3.41 -11.76
C PHE A 442 -4.03 -3.99 -12.33
N ILE A 443 -5.18 -3.49 -11.89
CA ILE A 443 -6.49 -3.75 -12.47
C ILE A 443 -7.03 -2.43 -13.03
N HIS A 444 -7.12 -2.30 -14.34
CA HIS A 444 -7.52 -1.06 -15.00
C HIS A 444 -8.76 -1.24 -15.87
N PHE A 445 -9.78 -0.45 -15.60
CA PHE A 445 -10.97 -0.31 -16.44
C PHE A 445 -10.96 1.09 -17.02
N PHE A 446 -10.75 1.21 -18.31
CA PHE A 446 -10.67 2.50 -19.00
C PHE A 446 -11.88 2.69 -19.93
N GLU A 447 -12.66 3.77 -19.73
CA GLU A 447 -13.84 4.14 -20.51
C GLU A 447 -14.85 2.99 -20.69
N GLY A 448 -15.02 2.16 -19.63
CA GLY A 448 -15.93 1.04 -19.64
C GLY A 448 -17.33 1.38 -19.14
N GLN A 449 -18.32 0.53 -19.48
CA GLN A 449 -19.70 0.70 -19.06
C GLN A 449 -20.33 -0.61 -18.61
N ASN A 450 -21.22 -0.54 -17.59
CA ASN A 450 -21.93 -1.68 -17.03
C ASN A 450 -20.98 -2.83 -16.63
N ILE A 451 -20.11 -2.53 -15.67
CA ILE A 451 -19.06 -3.45 -15.19
C ILE A 451 -19.38 -3.91 -13.77
N VAL A 452 -19.27 -5.21 -13.54
CA VAL A 452 -19.40 -5.81 -12.22
C VAL A 452 -18.10 -6.53 -11.84
N TRP A 453 -17.51 -6.09 -10.71
CA TRP A 453 -16.42 -6.78 -10.04
C TRP A 453 -16.95 -7.32 -8.70
N ASP A 454 -17.01 -8.65 -8.53
CA ASP A 454 -17.68 -9.28 -7.40
C ASP A 454 -16.85 -10.43 -6.83
N GLY A 455 -16.09 -10.18 -5.80
CA GLY A 455 -15.38 -11.19 -5.02
C GLY A 455 -13.88 -11.31 -5.23
N PRO A 456 -13.26 -11.03 -6.40
CA PRO A 456 -11.84 -11.28 -6.54
C PRO A 456 -10.96 -10.44 -5.57
N MET A 457 -9.87 -11.06 -5.14
CA MET A 457 -8.86 -10.44 -4.30
C MET A 457 -7.69 -9.92 -5.14
N VAL A 458 -7.17 -8.76 -4.80
CA VAL A 458 -5.88 -8.26 -5.30
C VAL A 458 -4.82 -8.46 -4.23
N PHE A 459 -3.78 -9.18 -4.58
CA PHE A 459 -2.66 -9.51 -3.71
C PHE A 459 -1.35 -9.01 -4.28
N ASN A 460 -0.52 -8.39 -3.44
CA ASN A 460 0.81 -7.91 -3.83
C ASN A 460 0.85 -7.11 -5.15
N SER A 461 -0.09 -6.19 -5.31
CA SER A 461 -0.07 -5.29 -6.47
C SER A 461 1.20 -4.46 -6.50
N PRO A 462 1.88 -4.34 -7.64
CA PRO A 462 3.08 -3.53 -7.76
C PRO A 462 2.81 -2.02 -7.75
N PHE A 463 1.53 -1.63 -7.91
CA PHE A 463 1.11 -0.24 -8.06
C PHE A 463 -0.36 -0.06 -7.65
N TRP A 464 -1.08 0.98 -8.09
CA TRP A 464 -2.50 1.18 -7.87
C TRP A 464 -3.29 -0.11 -8.14
N ASN A 465 -4.06 -0.54 -7.16
CA ASN A 465 -4.70 -1.85 -7.24
C ASN A 465 -5.81 -1.88 -8.29
N VAL A 466 -6.90 -1.13 -8.05
CA VAL A 466 -8.05 -1.09 -8.96
C VAL A 466 -8.33 0.35 -9.37
N VAL A 467 -8.26 0.63 -10.65
CA VAL A 467 -8.52 1.95 -11.22
C VAL A 467 -9.63 1.88 -12.25
N PRO A 468 -10.87 2.20 -11.87
CA PRO A 468 -11.90 2.58 -12.84
C PRO A 468 -11.61 4.02 -13.29
N GLU A 469 -11.43 4.22 -14.59
CA GLU A 469 -11.15 5.54 -15.18
C GLU A 469 -12.12 5.82 -16.34
N GLY A 470 -12.88 6.91 -16.25
CA GLY A 470 -13.92 7.23 -17.23
C GLY A 470 -15.04 6.20 -17.31
N THR A 471 -15.22 5.39 -16.28
CA THR A 471 -16.22 4.32 -16.27
C THR A 471 -17.60 4.83 -15.88
N HIS A 472 -18.62 4.19 -16.46
CA HIS A 472 -20.01 4.43 -16.14
C HIS A 472 -20.69 3.16 -15.65
N ASP A 473 -21.59 3.28 -14.67
CA ASP A 473 -22.42 2.17 -14.18
C ASP A 473 -21.58 0.96 -13.72
N MET A 474 -20.65 1.20 -12.79
CA MET A 474 -19.78 0.15 -12.27
C MET A 474 -20.11 -0.21 -10.83
N THR A 475 -20.14 -1.51 -10.54
CA THR A 475 -20.24 -2.04 -9.17
C THR A 475 -19.01 -2.86 -8.82
N ILE A 476 -18.39 -2.52 -7.69
CA ILE A 476 -17.30 -3.28 -7.06
C ILE A 476 -17.81 -3.73 -5.69
N ARG A 477 -17.86 -5.04 -5.47
CA ARG A 477 -18.27 -5.58 -4.17
C ARG A 477 -17.48 -6.83 -3.80
N HIS A 478 -17.45 -7.15 -2.52
CA HIS A 478 -16.68 -8.25 -1.94
C HIS A 478 -15.21 -8.24 -2.40
N HIS A 479 -14.70 -7.05 -2.72
CA HIS A 479 -13.31 -6.87 -3.11
C HIS A 479 -12.39 -6.92 -1.89
N LYS A 480 -11.27 -7.58 -2.04
CA LYS A 480 -10.20 -7.60 -1.04
C LYS A 480 -8.91 -7.14 -1.66
N ALA A 481 -8.20 -6.23 -0.98
CA ALA A 481 -6.85 -5.86 -1.32
C ALA A 481 -5.92 -6.15 -0.13
N ILE A 482 -4.84 -6.89 -0.37
CA ILE A 482 -3.73 -7.04 0.58
C ILE A 482 -2.45 -6.72 -0.17
N THR A 483 -1.95 -5.50 0.01
CA THR A 483 -0.85 -4.96 -0.77
C THR A 483 0.06 -4.10 0.09
N TRP A 484 1.35 -4.02 -0.27
CA TRP A 484 2.40 -3.35 0.51
C TRP A 484 3.42 -2.58 -0.32
N ALA A 485 3.31 -2.60 -1.65
CA ALA A 485 4.16 -1.79 -2.51
C ALA A 485 3.85 -0.30 -2.35
N VAL A 486 4.82 0.55 -2.65
CA VAL A 486 4.61 2.02 -2.71
C VAL A 486 3.55 2.34 -3.76
N ASN A 487 2.68 3.30 -3.46
CA ASN A 487 1.54 3.67 -4.29
C ASN A 487 0.60 2.48 -4.61
N SER A 488 0.51 1.50 -3.72
CA SER A 488 -0.50 0.47 -3.83
C SER A 488 -1.83 0.93 -3.22
N ASP A 489 -2.40 2.01 -3.81
CA ASP A 489 -3.71 2.53 -3.45
C ASP A 489 -4.76 1.44 -3.66
N GLY A 490 -5.75 1.33 -2.77
CA GLY A 490 -6.75 0.24 -2.82
C GLY A 490 -7.68 0.36 -4.01
N ILE A 491 -8.44 1.42 -4.08
CA ILE A 491 -9.23 1.76 -5.26
C ILE A 491 -9.09 3.24 -5.58
N GLN A 492 -8.86 3.54 -6.85
CA GLN A 492 -8.66 4.90 -7.33
C GLN A 492 -9.64 5.23 -8.46
N PRO A 493 -10.92 5.55 -8.15
CA PRO A 493 -11.88 5.99 -9.15
C PRO A 493 -11.42 7.30 -9.78
N ARG A 494 -11.41 7.36 -11.12
CA ARG A 494 -11.04 8.56 -11.89
C ARG A 494 -12.12 8.93 -12.87
N SER A 495 -12.73 10.10 -12.71
CA SER A 495 -13.80 10.60 -13.60
C SER A 495 -14.92 9.58 -13.82
N CYS A 496 -15.39 8.92 -12.76
CA CYS A 496 -16.44 7.92 -12.83
C CYS A 496 -17.83 8.53 -12.68
N VAL A 497 -18.83 7.84 -13.23
CA VAL A 497 -20.24 8.16 -13.07
C VAL A 497 -20.99 6.90 -12.67
N ASN A 498 -21.85 6.98 -11.63
CA ASN A 498 -22.61 5.85 -11.08
C ASN A 498 -21.69 4.70 -10.64
N LEU A 499 -20.75 4.98 -9.74
CA LEU A 499 -19.88 3.97 -9.16
C LEU A 499 -20.37 3.56 -7.77
N LEU A 500 -20.56 2.26 -7.57
CA LEU A 500 -20.79 1.66 -6.25
C LEU A 500 -19.61 0.80 -5.84
N VAL A 501 -19.04 1.08 -4.67
CA VAL A 501 -18.07 0.19 -4.00
C VAL A 501 -18.66 -0.20 -2.64
N GLU A 502 -18.85 -1.50 -2.42
CA GLU A 502 -19.47 -1.97 -1.20
C GLU A 502 -18.87 -3.29 -0.68
N ASP A 503 -19.10 -3.57 0.61
CA ASP A 503 -18.77 -4.85 1.26
C ASP A 503 -17.33 -5.31 0.95
N SER A 504 -16.33 -4.41 1.16
CA SER A 504 -14.97 -4.61 0.68
C SER A 504 -13.92 -4.34 1.75
N PHE A 505 -12.72 -4.91 1.60
CA PHE A 505 -11.60 -4.81 2.51
C PHE A 505 -10.35 -4.29 1.82
N PHE A 506 -9.72 -3.28 2.40
CA PHE A 506 -8.52 -2.65 1.85
C PHE A 506 -7.38 -2.62 2.87
N LYS A 507 -6.41 -3.52 2.74
CA LYS A 507 -5.09 -3.45 3.39
C LYS A 507 -4.09 -2.96 2.37
N CYS A 508 -3.74 -1.68 2.46
CA CYS A 508 -2.94 -0.99 1.45
C CYS A 508 -1.71 -0.32 2.07
N SER A 509 -0.67 -0.13 1.27
CA SER A 509 0.49 0.66 1.69
C SER A 509 0.27 2.15 1.48
N ASP A 510 -0.64 2.54 0.58
CA ASP A 510 -0.99 3.93 0.28
C ASP A 510 -2.49 4.15 0.50
N ASP A 511 -3.14 5.11 -0.17
CA ASP A 511 -4.54 5.45 0.06
C ASP A 511 -5.47 4.23 -0.09
N SER A 512 -6.38 3.99 0.86
CA SER A 512 -7.36 2.91 0.67
C SER A 512 -8.37 3.26 -0.41
N ILE A 513 -8.93 4.46 -0.35
CA ILE A 513 -9.82 5.04 -1.35
C ILE A 513 -9.26 6.39 -1.77
N ALA A 514 -9.02 6.62 -3.07
CA ALA A 514 -8.55 7.88 -3.61
C ALA A 514 -9.37 8.30 -4.83
N ILE A 515 -10.46 9.05 -4.61
CA ILE A 515 -11.32 9.54 -5.70
C ILE A 515 -10.63 10.70 -6.40
N LYS A 516 -10.41 10.58 -7.69
CA LYS A 516 -9.73 11.58 -8.52
C LYS A 516 -10.54 11.90 -9.77
N THR A 517 -10.15 12.95 -10.48
CA THR A 517 -10.71 13.28 -11.78
C THR A 517 -9.58 13.62 -12.73
N ARG A 518 -9.75 13.28 -14.01
CA ARG A 518 -8.78 13.61 -15.06
C ARG A 518 -9.49 14.29 -16.21
N ARG A 519 -8.95 15.40 -16.66
CA ARG A 519 -9.49 16.18 -17.78
C ARG A 519 -9.66 15.35 -19.06
N ALA A 520 -8.75 14.39 -19.29
CA ALA A 520 -8.80 13.49 -20.45
C ALA A 520 -9.94 12.48 -20.39
N SER A 521 -10.38 12.08 -19.17
CA SER A 521 -11.37 11.01 -18.96
C SER A 521 -12.76 11.52 -18.56
N GLY A 522 -12.99 12.83 -18.64
CA GLY A 522 -14.28 13.45 -18.35
C GLY A 522 -14.19 14.56 -17.28
N MET A 523 -15.03 15.56 -17.47
CA MET A 523 -14.99 16.80 -16.69
C MET A 523 -16.02 16.85 -15.56
N HIS A 524 -16.96 15.90 -15.55
CA HIS A 524 -17.99 15.80 -14.52
C HIS A 524 -18.05 14.35 -13.98
N SER A 525 -17.73 14.20 -12.72
CA SER A 525 -17.78 12.93 -12.00
C SER A 525 -18.81 13.01 -10.88
N HIS A 526 -19.72 12.05 -10.80
CA HIS A 526 -20.81 12.11 -9.83
C HIS A 526 -21.45 10.75 -9.53
N HIS A 527 -22.27 10.72 -8.46
CA HIS A 527 -22.94 9.52 -7.96
C HIS A 527 -21.96 8.40 -7.62
N ILE A 528 -21.00 8.71 -6.73
CA ILE A 528 -20.02 7.77 -6.24
C ILE A 528 -20.40 7.37 -4.81
N ILE A 529 -20.69 6.10 -4.60
CA ILE A 529 -21.07 5.56 -3.30
C ILE A 529 -20.03 4.52 -2.86
N ILE A 530 -19.42 4.76 -1.71
CA ILE A 530 -18.46 3.88 -1.05
C ILE A 530 -19.05 3.50 0.30
N ARG A 531 -19.43 2.24 0.52
CA ARG A 531 -20.10 1.83 1.74
C ARG A 531 -19.74 0.45 2.24
N ASN A 532 -19.93 0.20 3.53
CA ASN A 532 -19.68 -1.09 4.18
C ASN A 532 -18.24 -1.57 3.93
N ILE A 533 -17.26 -0.71 4.10
CA ILE A 533 -15.86 -1.07 3.83
C ILE A 533 -15.03 -1.06 5.10
N VAL A 534 -14.00 -1.89 5.10
CA VAL A 534 -12.97 -1.95 6.14
C VAL A 534 -11.64 -1.52 5.54
N THR A 535 -10.93 -0.60 6.20
CA THR A 535 -9.65 -0.10 5.72
C THR A 535 -8.52 -0.27 6.74
N TRP A 536 -7.34 -0.52 6.24
CA TRP A 536 -6.07 -0.52 6.95
C TRP A 536 -4.98 0.05 6.04
N ASN A 537 -4.44 1.22 6.38
CA ASN A 537 -3.35 1.85 5.64
C ASN A 537 -2.04 1.76 6.40
N ASP A 538 -0.93 1.63 5.66
CA ASP A 538 0.41 1.75 6.23
C ASP A 538 1.01 3.15 6.03
N ALA A 539 0.65 3.89 4.97
CA ALA A 539 1.20 5.21 4.66
C ALA A 539 0.15 6.26 4.28
N GLY A 540 -0.78 5.97 3.39
CA GLY A 540 -1.71 6.93 2.82
C GLY A 540 -2.94 7.26 3.66
N SER A 541 -3.94 7.85 3.03
CA SER A 541 -5.23 8.23 3.60
C SER A 541 -6.25 7.09 3.50
N SER A 542 -7.23 7.05 4.41
CA SER A 542 -8.31 6.06 4.33
C SER A 542 -9.37 6.45 3.32
N LEU A 543 -9.89 7.67 3.39
CA LEU A 543 -10.96 8.18 2.52
C LEU A 543 -10.52 9.52 1.93
N GLU A 544 -9.91 9.47 0.74
CA GLU A 544 -9.39 10.66 0.07
C GLU A 544 -10.21 11.05 -1.16
N ILE A 545 -10.43 12.35 -1.32
CA ILE A 545 -10.78 12.98 -2.59
C ILE A 545 -9.61 13.86 -2.99
N GLY A 546 -8.92 13.50 -4.05
CA GLY A 546 -7.73 14.22 -4.53
C GLY A 546 -6.53 13.26 -4.70
N HIS A 547 -5.29 13.77 -4.71
CA HIS A 547 -4.88 15.19 -4.73
C HIS A 547 -4.72 15.72 -6.16
N THR A 548 -4.42 14.89 -7.17
CA THR A 548 -4.29 15.25 -8.58
C THR A 548 -5.66 15.20 -9.28
N SER A 549 -6.52 16.15 -9.03
CA SER A 549 -7.88 16.18 -9.60
C SER A 549 -8.05 17.39 -10.52
N GLN A 550 -8.49 17.13 -11.75
CA GLN A 550 -8.71 18.10 -12.80
C GLN A 550 -10.10 17.90 -13.41
N ALA A 551 -11.12 18.48 -12.80
CA ALA A 551 -12.47 18.43 -13.33
C ALA A 551 -13.19 19.77 -13.16
N ASP A 552 -14.18 20.04 -14.00
CA ASP A 552 -15.08 21.15 -13.75
C ASP A 552 -15.94 20.88 -12.51
N LEU A 553 -16.31 19.60 -12.27
CA LEU A 553 -17.14 19.23 -11.15
C LEU A 553 -16.99 17.77 -10.74
N LEU A 554 -16.75 17.55 -9.43
CA LEU A 554 -16.92 16.28 -8.75
C LEU A 554 -17.98 16.45 -7.64
N GLU A 555 -19.08 15.73 -7.74
CA GLU A 555 -20.18 15.89 -6.81
C GLU A 555 -20.89 14.58 -6.46
N ASP A 556 -21.75 14.65 -5.45
CA ASP A 556 -22.60 13.54 -4.99
C ASP A 556 -21.77 12.32 -4.61
N VAL A 557 -20.79 12.52 -3.72
CA VAL A 557 -19.93 11.46 -3.17
C VAL A 557 -20.39 11.08 -1.78
N VAL A 558 -20.61 9.80 -1.54
CA VAL A 558 -21.01 9.26 -0.26
C VAL A 558 -20.02 8.23 0.24
N PHE A 559 -19.46 8.46 1.42
CA PHE A 559 -18.76 7.46 2.23
C PHE A 559 -19.69 7.08 3.37
N GLU A 560 -20.15 5.85 3.45
CA GLU A 560 -21.11 5.41 4.46
C GLU A 560 -20.69 4.09 5.08
N ASN A 561 -20.78 4.01 6.42
CA ASN A 561 -20.49 2.78 7.15
C ASN A 561 -19.09 2.23 6.88
N VAL A 562 -18.08 3.05 7.20
CA VAL A 562 -16.68 2.74 6.99
C VAL A 562 -15.98 2.47 8.31
N GLU A 563 -15.30 1.35 8.42
CA GLU A 563 -14.54 0.94 9.60
C GLU A 563 -13.03 1.04 9.31
N ILE A 564 -12.35 1.97 9.95
CA ILE A 564 -10.92 2.24 9.75
C ILE A 564 -10.15 1.61 10.91
N ILE A 565 -9.54 0.45 10.66
CA ILE A 565 -8.74 -0.28 11.65
C ILE A 565 -7.47 0.48 11.99
N ARG A 566 -6.83 1.04 10.97
CA ARG A 566 -5.54 1.73 11.11
C ARG A 566 -5.33 2.73 9.96
N THR A 567 -4.87 3.93 10.31
CA THR A 567 -4.43 4.93 9.33
C THR A 567 -3.34 5.82 9.93
N PRO A 568 -2.29 6.14 9.19
CA PRO A 568 -1.28 7.12 9.61
C PRO A 568 -1.64 8.55 9.20
N SER A 569 -2.56 8.74 8.25
CA SER A 569 -2.85 10.01 7.61
C SER A 569 -4.36 10.28 7.52
N GLY A 570 -4.80 10.98 6.51
CA GLY A 570 -6.16 11.49 6.33
C GLY A 570 -7.28 10.46 6.54
N ILE A 571 -8.28 10.85 7.30
CA ILE A 571 -9.46 10.04 7.61
C ILE A 571 -10.60 10.48 6.69
N CYS A 572 -11.30 11.56 7.02
CA CYS A 572 -12.18 12.27 6.08
C CYS A 572 -11.32 13.34 5.39
N HIS A 573 -10.80 13.05 4.21
CA HIS A 573 -9.73 13.82 3.60
C HIS A 573 -10.10 14.33 2.20
N ILE A 574 -9.91 15.64 1.98
CA ILE A 574 -10.00 16.26 0.66
C ILE A 574 -8.75 17.11 0.47
N TYR A 575 -7.91 16.74 -0.51
CA TYR A 575 -6.68 17.46 -0.81
C TYR A 575 -6.58 17.74 -2.31
N LEU A 576 -6.68 19.00 -2.71
CA LEU A 576 -6.78 19.40 -4.12
C LEU A 576 -5.67 20.38 -4.47
N ILE A 577 -5.01 20.15 -5.59
CA ILE A 577 -3.84 20.92 -6.05
C ILE A 577 -4.00 21.56 -7.42
N ASP A 578 -5.03 21.20 -8.16
CA ASP A 578 -5.34 21.69 -9.51
C ASP A 578 -6.77 22.22 -9.58
N HIS A 579 -7.22 22.61 -10.77
CA HIS A 579 -8.59 23.03 -11.01
C HIS A 579 -9.58 21.90 -10.73
N SER A 580 -10.44 22.09 -9.74
CA SER A 580 -11.54 21.18 -9.47
C SER A 580 -12.60 21.87 -8.58
N GLU A 581 -13.87 21.65 -8.86
CA GLU A 581 -14.93 21.94 -7.89
C GLU A 581 -15.39 20.65 -7.26
N VAL A 582 -15.28 20.53 -5.92
CA VAL A 582 -15.77 19.39 -5.15
C VAL A 582 -16.92 19.86 -4.26
N ARG A 583 -18.10 19.20 -4.39
CA ARG A 583 -19.26 19.55 -3.58
C ARG A 583 -20.19 18.36 -3.32
N ASN A 584 -21.11 18.53 -2.37
CA ASN A 584 -22.10 17.51 -1.99
C ASN A 584 -21.42 16.19 -1.58
N VAL A 585 -20.47 16.27 -0.65
CA VAL A 585 -19.81 15.08 -0.11
C VAL A 585 -20.36 14.76 1.26
N LEU A 586 -20.74 13.52 1.48
CA LEU A 586 -21.23 13.00 2.75
C LEU A 586 -20.29 11.92 3.28
N TYR A 587 -19.71 12.15 4.46
CA TYR A 587 -19.09 11.12 5.30
C TYR A 587 -20.07 10.75 6.41
N LYS A 588 -20.52 9.51 6.46
CA LYS A 588 -21.54 9.07 7.40
C LYS A 588 -21.19 7.72 8.02
N ASP A 589 -21.40 7.60 9.33
CA ASP A 589 -21.15 6.38 10.08
C ASP A 589 -19.70 5.89 9.87
N ILE A 590 -18.72 6.75 10.21
CA ILE A 590 -17.28 6.49 10.06
C ILE A 590 -16.71 6.09 11.43
N TYR A 591 -16.10 4.91 11.52
CA TYR A 591 -15.56 4.33 12.75
C TYR A 591 -14.03 4.24 12.68
N VAL A 592 -13.32 4.94 13.55
CA VAL A 592 -11.85 5.07 13.51
C VAL A 592 -11.25 4.46 14.77
N GLU A 593 -10.56 3.32 14.63
CA GLU A 593 -9.91 2.62 15.74
C GLU A 593 -8.43 2.97 15.90
N GLY A 594 -7.71 3.19 14.82
CA GLY A 594 -6.26 3.40 14.87
C GLY A 594 -5.82 4.63 14.10
N ASN A 595 -5.96 5.82 14.71
CA ASN A 595 -5.33 7.04 14.23
C ASN A 595 -3.91 7.12 14.79
N ILE A 596 -2.92 6.59 14.05
CA ILE A 596 -1.58 6.31 14.58
C ILE A 596 -0.83 7.55 15.04
N PHE A 597 -0.96 8.65 14.29
CA PHE A 597 -0.23 9.88 14.57
C PHE A 597 -1.09 10.97 15.20
N GLY A 598 -2.36 10.69 15.52
CA GLY A 598 -3.29 11.69 16.03
C GLY A 598 -3.51 12.82 15.02
N THR A 599 -3.63 12.47 13.75
CA THR A 599 -3.96 13.42 12.69
C THR A 599 -5.42 13.86 12.82
N PRO A 600 -5.78 15.10 12.39
CA PRO A 600 -7.17 15.54 12.39
C PRO A 600 -8.07 14.58 11.61
N GLU A 601 -9.19 14.17 12.18
CA GLU A 601 -10.17 13.31 11.50
C GLU A 601 -10.80 14.00 10.29
N VAL A 602 -10.84 15.32 10.30
CA VAL A 602 -11.35 16.15 9.21
C VAL A 602 -10.20 16.99 8.65
N SER A 603 -9.79 16.72 7.43
CA SER A 603 -8.68 17.44 6.80
C SER A 603 -9.01 17.81 5.35
N PHE A 604 -9.30 19.09 5.12
CA PHE A 604 -9.60 19.62 3.78
C PHE A 604 -8.60 20.70 3.41
N THR A 605 -7.92 20.53 2.28
CA THR A 605 -6.84 21.42 1.85
C THR A 605 -6.93 21.72 0.37
N ILE A 606 -6.78 23.00 0.03
CA ILE A 606 -6.54 23.47 -1.34
C ILE A 606 -5.13 24.05 -1.37
N SER A 607 -4.26 23.49 -2.20
CA SER A 607 -2.84 23.82 -2.20
C SER A 607 -2.27 23.93 -3.61
N GLN A 608 -0.98 24.20 -3.69
CA GLN A 608 -0.16 24.04 -4.87
C GLN A 608 1.13 23.33 -4.48
N ASN A 609 1.52 22.33 -5.22
CA ASN A 609 2.78 21.64 -5.00
C ASN A 609 3.41 21.22 -6.34
N PHE A 610 4.47 20.44 -6.29
CA PHE A 610 5.20 20.03 -7.49
C PHE A 610 4.42 19.06 -8.41
N TYR A 611 3.32 18.47 -7.94
CA TYR A 611 2.41 17.66 -8.77
C TYR A 611 1.32 18.50 -9.44
N SER A 612 1.20 19.80 -9.12
CA SER A 612 0.21 20.67 -9.77
C SER A 612 0.52 20.81 -11.25
N THR A 613 -0.50 20.61 -12.06
CA THR A 613 -0.39 20.59 -13.53
C THR A 613 -1.03 21.80 -14.18
N ASP A 614 -1.74 22.64 -13.42
CA ASP A 614 -2.29 23.92 -13.87
C ASP A 614 -2.11 25.03 -12.83
N ASP A 615 -2.35 26.27 -13.25
CA ASP A 615 -2.21 27.46 -12.42
C ASP A 615 -3.51 27.87 -11.71
N THR A 616 -4.61 27.16 -11.95
CA THR A 616 -5.89 27.36 -11.28
C THR A 616 -5.98 26.56 -10.00
N ARG A 617 -6.98 26.86 -9.16
CA ARG A 617 -7.16 26.15 -7.87
C ARG A 617 -8.59 25.69 -7.74
N ALA A 618 -8.76 24.79 -6.80
CA ALA A 618 -10.03 24.15 -6.52
C ALA A 618 -10.97 25.01 -5.67
N ARG A 619 -12.21 24.52 -5.53
CA ARG A 619 -13.19 24.93 -4.54
C ARG A 619 -13.76 23.71 -3.85
N ILE A 620 -14.00 23.81 -2.54
CA ILE A 620 -14.60 22.75 -1.73
C ILE A 620 -15.82 23.34 -1.02
N ARG A 621 -17.00 22.73 -1.21
CA ARG A 621 -18.22 23.25 -0.56
C ARG A 621 -19.29 22.17 -0.35
N HIS A 622 -20.21 22.43 0.60
CA HIS A 622 -21.33 21.56 0.94
C HIS A 622 -20.84 20.16 1.38
N ILE A 623 -19.99 20.12 2.40
CA ILE A 623 -19.47 18.88 2.95
C ILE A 623 -20.16 18.57 4.26
N GLN A 624 -20.72 17.36 4.38
CA GLN A 624 -21.42 16.89 5.57
C GLN A 624 -20.69 15.69 6.17
N LEU A 625 -20.52 15.74 7.49
CA LEU A 625 -20.02 14.62 8.28
C LEU A 625 -21.11 14.24 9.31
N LYS A 626 -21.49 12.97 9.38
CA LYS A 626 -22.52 12.47 10.28
C LYS A 626 -22.03 11.22 11.01
N ASN A 627 -22.22 11.19 12.33
CA ASN A 627 -21.88 10.04 13.17
C ASN A 627 -20.43 9.60 12.98
N ILE A 628 -19.48 10.43 13.36
CA ILE A 628 -18.05 10.12 13.35
C ILE A 628 -17.69 9.51 14.70
N HIS A 629 -17.27 8.25 14.71
CA HIS A 629 -16.89 7.48 15.88
C HIS A 629 -15.38 7.33 15.94
N VAL A 630 -14.75 7.67 17.06
CA VAL A 630 -13.31 7.59 17.24
C VAL A 630 -12.96 6.83 18.52
N GLU A 631 -11.88 6.05 18.50
CA GLU A 631 -11.33 5.42 19.69
C GLU A 631 -10.52 6.45 20.49
N ASP A 632 -10.71 6.49 21.79
CA ASP A 632 -10.02 7.30 22.79
C ASP A 632 -10.19 8.82 22.67
N SER A 633 -10.00 9.44 21.52
CA SER A 633 -10.04 10.91 21.36
C SER A 633 -10.33 11.37 19.94
N PHE A 634 -11.03 12.50 19.82
CA PHE A 634 -11.19 13.24 18.57
C PHE A 634 -10.08 14.30 18.47
N HIS A 635 -9.27 14.27 17.40
CA HIS A 635 -8.10 15.12 17.23
C HIS A 635 -8.38 16.44 16.52
N GLY A 636 -9.60 16.63 15.98
CA GLY A 636 -10.05 17.91 15.46
C GLY A 636 -10.09 18.03 13.95
N ALA A 637 -9.84 19.23 13.45
CA ALA A 637 -9.96 19.58 12.04
C ALA A 637 -8.79 20.41 11.52
N ALA A 638 -8.49 20.27 10.21
CA ALA A 638 -7.61 21.14 9.47
C ALA A 638 -8.32 21.59 8.19
N LEU A 639 -8.68 22.87 8.09
CA LEU A 639 -9.32 23.45 6.93
C LEU A 639 -8.43 24.54 6.35
N CYS A 640 -7.83 24.29 5.18
CA CYS A 640 -6.89 25.19 4.53
C CYS A 640 -7.30 25.49 3.08
N GLY A 641 -8.09 26.54 2.86
CA GLY A 641 -8.31 27.12 1.55
C GLY A 641 -7.06 27.80 1.04
N PHE A 642 -6.96 28.04 -0.26
CA PHE A 642 -5.79 28.62 -0.89
C PHE A 642 -5.76 30.16 -0.77
N ASP A 643 -6.84 30.82 -1.16
CA ASP A 643 -7.03 32.29 -1.12
C ASP A 643 -8.51 32.66 -0.94
N ALA A 644 -8.86 33.93 -1.12
CA ALA A 644 -10.22 34.43 -0.93
C ALA A 644 -11.23 33.92 -1.97
N GLU A 645 -10.78 33.48 -3.14
CA GLU A 645 -11.63 32.94 -4.20
C GLU A 645 -11.72 31.42 -4.17
N HIS A 646 -10.66 30.75 -3.69
CA HIS A 646 -10.53 29.31 -3.62
C HIS A 646 -10.63 28.85 -2.16
N ARG A 647 -11.85 28.82 -1.67
CA ARG A 647 -12.22 28.65 -0.27
C ARG A 647 -12.79 27.26 0.01
N ILE A 648 -12.87 26.95 1.30
CA ILE A 648 -13.64 25.81 1.83
C ILE A 648 -14.88 26.41 2.50
N GLU A 649 -16.06 26.01 2.02
CA GLU A 649 -17.33 26.60 2.44
C GLU A 649 -18.37 25.55 2.83
N ASP A 650 -19.24 25.90 3.77
CA ASP A 650 -20.38 25.10 4.21
C ASP A 650 -20.00 23.66 4.59
N VAL A 651 -19.14 23.54 5.60
CA VAL A 651 -18.78 22.26 6.22
C VAL A 651 -19.58 22.10 7.50
N SER A 652 -20.21 20.95 7.69
CA SER A 652 -21.00 20.66 8.90
C SER A 652 -20.71 19.26 9.46
N ILE A 653 -20.75 19.13 10.78
CA ILE A 653 -20.68 17.86 11.48
C ILE A 653 -21.94 17.67 12.34
N ASP A 654 -22.62 16.54 12.19
CA ASP A 654 -23.72 16.10 13.03
C ASP A 654 -23.35 14.80 13.76
N GLY A 655 -22.83 14.97 14.97
CA GLY A 655 -22.45 13.88 15.86
C GLY A 655 -21.00 13.41 15.73
N ILE A 656 -20.25 13.60 16.81
CA ILE A 656 -18.95 12.99 17.03
C ILE A 656 -19.06 12.16 18.31
N TYR A 657 -18.61 10.91 18.26
CA TYR A 657 -18.70 9.96 19.36
C TYR A 657 -17.32 9.40 19.71
N VAL A 658 -16.93 9.55 20.96
CA VAL A 658 -15.63 9.05 21.46
C VAL A 658 -15.87 7.75 22.25
N HIS A 659 -15.25 6.68 21.81
CA HIS A 659 -15.28 5.38 22.46
C HIS A 659 -14.12 5.25 23.45
N LYS A 660 -14.44 5.14 24.74
CA LYS A 660 -13.45 4.93 25.82
C LYS A 660 -13.67 3.55 26.44
N GLY A 661 -13.06 2.55 25.84
CA GLY A 661 -13.34 1.17 26.20
C GLY A 661 -14.79 0.79 25.91
N ARG A 662 -15.61 0.59 27.00
CA ARG A 662 -17.03 0.22 26.84
C ARG A 662 -18.00 1.42 26.84
N THR A 663 -17.51 2.61 27.08
CA THR A 663 -18.36 3.83 27.13
C THR A 663 -18.28 4.59 25.82
N ILE A 664 -19.40 5.11 25.36
CA ILE A 664 -19.51 5.98 24.19
C ILE A 664 -19.98 7.34 24.67
N GLU A 665 -19.19 8.36 24.44
CA GLU A 665 -19.47 9.73 24.84
C GLU A 665 -19.68 10.60 23.59
N LYS A 666 -20.79 11.37 23.56
CA LYS A 666 -20.95 12.38 22.52
C LYS A 666 -19.99 13.53 22.81
N PHE A 667 -19.16 13.88 21.82
CA PHE A 667 -18.27 15.03 21.90
C PHE A 667 -19.11 16.32 21.92
N THR A 668 -18.91 17.13 22.96
CA THR A 668 -19.61 18.41 23.16
C THR A 668 -18.65 19.59 23.29
N GLY A 669 -17.34 19.34 23.10
CA GLY A 669 -16.32 20.36 23.21
C GLY A 669 -16.21 21.23 21.94
N ASN A 670 -15.39 22.26 22.01
CA ASN A 670 -15.04 23.03 20.81
C ASN A 670 -14.10 22.20 19.93
N ILE A 671 -14.32 22.24 18.62
CA ILE A 671 -13.42 21.61 17.68
C ILE A 671 -12.05 22.31 17.74
N GLN A 672 -11.01 21.52 17.94
CA GLN A 672 -9.64 21.99 17.80
C GLN A 672 -9.31 22.13 16.31
N TYR A 673 -8.93 23.35 15.89
CA TYR A 673 -8.43 23.58 14.55
C TYR A 673 -6.91 23.59 14.57
N HIS A 674 -6.30 22.66 13.83
CA HIS A 674 -4.86 22.68 13.54
C HIS A 674 -4.53 23.76 12.51
N VAL A 675 -5.43 23.92 11.53
CA VAL A 675 -5.42 25.00 10.54
C VAL A 675 -6.86 25.46 10.30
N LEU A 676 -7.08 26.75 10.26
CA LEU A 676 -8.32 27.39 9.79
C LEU A 676 -7.94 28.63 8.97
N LYS A 677 -7.89 28.47 7.63
CA LYS A 677 -7.44 29.51 6.73
C LYS A 677 -8.28 29.50 5.45
N PHE A 678 -8.80 30.64 5.04
CA PHE A 678 -9.72 30.75 3.89
C PHE A 678 -10.81 29.66 3.90
N ALA A 679 -11.35 29.42 5.05
CA ALA A 679 -12.39 28.40 5.29
C ALA A 679 -13.39 28.92 6.33
N ASP A 680 -14.63 28.46 6.25
CA ASP A 680 -15.62 28.68 7.27
C ASP A 680 -15.41 27.64 8.41
N ALA A 681 -15.61 28.08 9.65
CA ALA A 681 -15.60 27.16 10.77
C ALA A 681 -16.70 26.10 10.61
N ILE A 682 -16.41 24.88 11.05
CA ILE A 682 -17.39 23.78 10.99
C ILE A 682 -18.59 24.11 11.88
N LYS A 683 -19.78 23.93 11.35
CA LYS A 683 -21.05 23.97 12.10
C LYS A 683 -21.28 22.60 12.73
N ILE A 684 -21.55 22.55 14.05
CA ILE A 684 -21.92 21.35 14.80
C ILE A 684 -23.42 21.40 15.08
#